data_c078403456871e4a28c1c902f4d3b310
#
_entry.id   c078403456871e4a28c1c902f4d3b310
#
_cell.length_a   1.000
_cell.length_b   1.000
_cell.length_c   1.000
_cell.angle_alpha   90.00
_cell.angle_beta   90.00
_cell.angle_gamma   90.00
#
_symmetry.space_group_name_H-M   'P 1'
#
loop_
_entity.id
_entity.type
_entity.pdbx_description
1 polymer ?
#
loop_
_entity_poly.entity_id
_entity_poly.type
_entity_poly.pdbx_seq_one_letter_code
_entity_poly.pdbx_strand_id
1 'polypeptide(L)'
;MRHKIKKKTELLSPAGSFAALQAVAEAGADAVYAAGQKFGARAYANNLTGEELLEGLDYLHLKGKHLYLTVNTLLKGQEVHELLEYLQPLYEAGLDAVIVQDIGVLHFVREQFPLLPVHASTQMAITGAYGAKLMIEAGCSRIVTARELSLEEISHIYAETGVEIESFVHGALCYGYSGQCLLSSMIGGRSGNRGRCAQPCRLPYRLSGANGRPADRGHGEYLLSMKDLCAIDLLPQLIQSGVYSFKIEGRMKQAEYAAGVTRIYRKYLDQLTLSPGKEYHVAKEDKEQLLNLGNRCGFTDGYYTRKNGKDMITFTKPSHEKGNMDRKEAAIGGLGETSKSPKTKKQGNLGSHKEKIKGILRLCQETPAQLMLQYKDIQVEAAGEQVQTAQKQPLSKETVLEKMQKTGNTPFVFEEFQLEMDENSFLTVGALNQLRRDGLERLQEEILKKYRRPAIDSGQQKRVPCSLTGTSSLTGASGFTKTFGLTEDSSLTGTSPNKLRSTRDCPELRILAETPEQFQAARDFPGTSRIYLEASAYPRTSLPRRKKAQLGRSTVQEPSSSLPQQLKGLVRQAHESGKECYLALPYIFRMETARWFSGNWAEIAKAGADGYLVRNYEEIQFLKEMGVGPDCVQGDYNIYGYSDEAIQGLSLLPFSQRTLPVELNFKELKALNCKGGELIVYGYQPVMFSSQCLKKNTSGCTHSPGISCLKDRFGKQFPVRNVCEDCFNIIYNTTPLSLLHHLAELRALQPAGIRLSFTIEGREETEYVLECYRKASSSDAPSGEKYFEAYTNGHFNRGVE
;
A
#
# COMPACT_ATOMS: atom_id res chain seq x y z
N MET A 1 -14.24 -28.22 3.50
CA MET A 1 -14.98 -27.67 2.35
C MET A 1 -14.03 -27.45 1.18
N ARG A 2 -14.17 -28.20 0.08
CA ARG A 2 -13.35 -28.00 -1.12
C ARG A 2 -13.88 -26.77 -1.88
N HIS A 3 -13.32 -25.59 -1.65
CA HIS A 3 -13.59 -24.45 -2.51
C HIS A 3 -12.97 -24.74 -3.90
N LYS A 4 -13.86 -24.89 -4.88
CA LYS A 4 -13.46 -24.94 -6.30
C LYS A 4 -12.72 -23.64 -6.62
N ILE A 5 -11.46 -23.74 -7.00
CA ILE A 5 -10.71 -22.65 -7.62
C ILE A 5 -11.45 -22.28 -8.91
N LYS A 6 -12.32 -21.26 -8.86
CA LYS A 6 -13.18 -20.87 -9.97
C LYS A 6 -12.57 -19.80 -10.88
N LYS A 7 -11.45 -19.18 -10.51
CA LYS A 7 -10.83 -18.09 -11.26
C LYS A 7 -9.34 -18.35 -11.42
N LYS A 8 -8.79 -18.19 -12.63
CA LYS A 8 -7.35 -18.29 -12.89
C LYS A 8 -6.64 -17.20 -12.06
N THR A 9 -5.62 -17.57 -11.28
CA THR A 9 -4.80 -16.64 -10.54
C THR A 9 -3.99 -15.73 -11.47
N GLU A 10 -3.73 -14.49 -11.03
CA GLU A 10 -2.99 -13.48 -11.78
C GLU A 10 -1.54 -13.38 -11.27
N LEU A 11 -0.56 -13.40 -12.17
CA LEU A 11 0.83 -13.06 -11.87
C LEU A 11 1.09 -11.61 -12.28
N LEU A 12 1.33 -10.73 -11.29
CA LEU A 12 1.52 -9.30 -11.47
C LEU A 12 3.01 -8.94 -11.33
N SER A 13 3.62 -8.51 -12.43
CA SER A 13 5.06 -8.25 -12.50
C SER A 13 5.39 -6.76 -12.63
N PRO A 14 6.56 -6.34 -12.09
CA PRO A 14 6.99 -4.95 -12.11
C PRO A 14 7.62 -4.56 -13.45
N ALA A 15 7.37 -3.33 -13.92
CA ALA A 15 8.16 -2.71 -14.97
C ALA A 15 8.63 -1.31 -14.55
N GLY A 16 9.94 -1.07 -14.63
CA GLY A 16 10.58 0.22 -14.40
C GLY A 16 11.04 0.89 -15.71
N SER A 17 10.84 0.25 -16.85
CA SER A 17 11.13 0.75 -18.20
C SER A 17 10.30 -0.03 -19.22
N PHE A 18 10.19 0.49 -20.44
CA PHE A 18 9.48 -0.18 -21.54
C PHE A 18 10.09 -1.56 -21.85
N ALA A 19 11.41 -1.65 -21.89
CA ALA A 19 12.12 -2.93 -22.10
C ALA A 19 11.80 -3.96 -20.99
N ALA A 20 11.65 -3.52 -19.72
CA ALA A 20 11.26 -4.39 -18.63
C ALA A 20 9.78 -4.83 -18.77
N LEU A 21 8.89 -3.94 -19.25
CA LEU A 21 7.49 -4.28 -19.53
C LEU A 21 7.40 -5.40 -20.57
N GLN A 22 8.10 -5.27 -21.68
CA GLN A 22 8.16 -6.31 -22.70
C GLN A 22 8.72 -7.62 -22.17
N ALA A 23 9.84 -7.55 -21.42
CA ALA A 23 10.52 -8.73 -20.89
C ALA A 23 9.65 -9.52 -19.89
N VAL A 24 8.90 -8.86 -19.02
CA VAL A 24 8.01 -9.56 -18.06
C VAL A 24 6.75 -10.10 -18.74
N ALA A 25 6.22 -9.41 -19.75
CA ALA A 25 5.13 -9.91 -20.57
C ALA A 25 5.49 -11.21 -21.28
N GLU A 26 6.69 -11.26 -21.93
CA GLU A 26 7.22 -12.47 -22.56
C GLU A 26 7.58 -13.57 -21.54
N ALA A 27 7.92 -13.20 -20.31
CA ALA A 27 8.21 -14.15 -19.24
C ALA A 27 6.94 -14.80 -18.63
N GLY A 28 5.75 -14.38 -19.06
CA GLY A 28 4.48 -15.00 -18.65
C GLY A 28 3.71 -14.26 -17.55
N ALA A 29 3.95 -12.95 -17.35
CA ALA A 29 3.08 -12.13 -16.52
C ALA A 29 1.67 -12.07 -17.12
N ASP A 30 0.62 -12.13 -16.29
CA ASP A 30 -0.78 -11.89 -16.70
C ASP A 30 -1.07 -10.37 -16.71
N ALA A 31 -0.45 -9.65 -15.79
CA ALA A 31 -0.53 -8.19 -15.69
C ALA A 31 0.83 -7.58 -15.34
N VAL A 32 1.03 -6.33 -15.75
CA VAL A 32 2.23 -5.55 -15.46
C VAL A 32 1.82 -4.31 -14.66
N TYR A 33 2.56 -3.96 -13.61
CA TYR A 33 2.39 -2.67 -12.96
C TYR A 33 3.61 -1.78 -13.20
N ALA A 34 3.31 -0.55 -13.61
CA ALA A 34 4.31 0.44 -13.94
C ALA A 34 3.99 1.80 -13.31
N ALA A 35 4.91 2.72 -13.40
CA ALA A 35 4.70 4.12 -13.06
C ALA A 35 5.13 5.00 -14.25
N GLY A 36 4.43 6.10 -14.42
CA GLY A 36 4.93 7.19 -15.20
C GLY A 36 5.90 8.08 -14.41
N GLN A 37 6.35 9.15 -15.01
CA GLN A 37 7.32 10.10 -14.43
C GLN A 37 6.78 10.82 -13.18
N LYS A 38 5.46 10.91 -13.01
CA LYS A 38 4.78 11.57 -11.90
C LYS A 38 4.00 10.55 -11.04
N PHE A 39 3.71 10.91 -9.80
CA PHE A 39 2.76 10.26 -8.87
C PHE A 39 3.08 8.84 -8.41
N GLY A 40 4.23 8.29 -8.77
CA GLY A 40 4.63 6.92 -8.40
C GLY A 40 5.56 6.84 -7.19
N ALA A 41 5.37 5.83 -6.31
CA ALA A 41 6.15 5.62 -5.08
C ALA A 41 7.62 5.22 -5.28
N ARG A 42 8.16 5.35 -6.47
CA ARG A 42 9.59 5.13 -6.81
C ARG A 42 10.08 6.24 -7.72
N ALA A 43 10.15 7.47 -7.17
CA ALA A 43 10.52 8.67 -7.93
C ALA A 43 11.91 8.60 -8.59
N TYR A 44 12.81 7.77 -8.05
CA TYR A 44 14.18 7.58 -8.58
C TYR A 44 14.32 6.36 -9.52
N ALA A 45 13.25 5.68 -9.89
CA ALA A 45 13.27 4.72 -10.99
C ALA A 45 13.25 5.48 -12.33
N ASN A 46 13.64 4.83 -13.42
CA ASN A 46 13.57 5.44 -14.76
C ASN A 46 12.15 5.85 -15.11
N ASN A 47 11.14 5.04 -14.71
CA ASN A 47 9.73 5.19 -14.99
C ASN A 47 9.45 5.39 -16.51
N LEU A 48 8.24 5.17 -16.93
CA LEU A 48 7.84 5.28 -18.33
C LEU A 48 7.39 6.71 -18.65
N THR A 49 7.63 7.17 -19.87
CA THR A 49 7.01 8.39 -20.42
C THR A 49 5.53 8.15 -20.69
N GLY A 50 4.76 9.22 -20.99
CA GLY A 50 3.35 9.09 -21.39
C GLY A 50 3.19 8.27 -22.67
N GLU A 51 4.09 8.47 -23.63
CA GLU A 51 4.12 7.75 -24.93
C GLU A 51 4.45 6.26 -24.69
N GLU A 52 5.48 5.95 -23.88
CA GLU A 52 5.82 4.57 -23.54
C GLU A 52 4.69 3.85 -22.76
N LEU A 53 3.88 4.58 -21.98
CA LEU A 53 2.71 4.00 -21.30
C LEU A 53 1.61 3.67 -22.30
N LEU A 54 1.35 4.53 -23.28
CA LEU A 54 0.36 4.29 -24.33
C LEU A 54 0.79 3.11 -25.22
N GLU A 55 2.05 3.10 -25.67
CA GLU A 55 2.61 1.97 -26.42
C GLU A 55 2.59 0.67 -25.62
N GLY A 56 2.89 0.76 -24.31
CA GLY A 56 2.84 -0.37 -23.38
C GLY A 56 1.44 -0.95 -23.20
N LEU A 57 0.40 -0.10 -23.15
CA LEU A 57 -0.99 -0.53 -23.14
C LEU A 57 -1.33 -1.33 -24.38
N ASP A 58 -1.07 -0.79 -25.56
CA ASP A 58 -1.36 -1.45 -26.82
C ASP A 58 -0.60 -2.78 -26.93
N TYR A 59 0.70 -2.78 -26.57
CA TYR A 59 1.51 -3.99 -26.57
C TYR A 59 0.95 -5.09 -25.67
N LEU A 60 0.50 -4.74 -24.45
CA LEU A 60 -0.06 -5.69 -23.49
C LEU A 60 -1.46 -6.18 -23.92
N HIS A 61 -2.32 -5.28 -24.37
CA HIS A 61 -3.67 -5.60 -24.82
C HIS A 61 -3.69 -6.55 -26.02
N LEU A 62 -2.78 -6.34 -27.00
CA LEU A 62 -2.60 -7.25 -28.12
C LEU A 62 -2.17 -8.67 -27.70
N LYS A 63 -1.61 -8.82 -26.49
CA LYS A 63 -1.26 -10.12 -25.90
C LYS A 63 -2.28 -10.60 -24.83
N GLY A 64 -3.42 -9.93 -24.73
CA GLY A 64 -4.47 -10.26 -23.75
C GLY A 64 -4.02 -10.07 -22.28
N LYS A 65 -3.10 -9.14 -22.03
CA LYS A 65 -2.54 -8.80 -20.71
C LYS A 65 -2.96 -7.41 -20.26
N HIS A 66 -2.76 -7.09 -18.97
CA HIS A 66 -3.21 -5.85 -18.35
C HIS A 66 -2.04 -4.96 -17.93
N LEU A 67 -2.29 -3.64 -17.91
CA LEU A 67 -1.41 -2.63 -17.33
C LEU A 67 -2.08 -1.93 -16.14
N TYR A 68 -1.43 -1.96 -14.96
CA TYR A 68 -1.88 -1.22 -13.78
C TYR A 68 -0.91 -0.07 -13.50
N LEU A 69 -1.43 1.16 -13.52
CA LEU A 69 -0.64 2.36 -13.30
C LEU A 69 -0.56 2.68 -11.80
N THR A 70 0.64 2.90 -11.27
CA THR A 70 0.77 3.35 -9.88
C THR A 70 0.64 4.86 -9.77
N VAL A 71 -0.42 5.32 -9.08
CA VAL A 71 -0.66 6.69 -8.62
C VAL A 71 -0.70 6.62 -7.09
N ASN A 72 0.40 6.12 -6.50
CA ASN A 72 0.43 5.67 -5.12
C ASN A 72 1.39 6.48 -4.24
N THR A 73 1.34 7.79 -4.40
CA THR A 73 1.95 8.77 -3.50
C THR A 73 0.87 9.69 -2.93
N LEU A 74 1.14 10.32 -1.79
CA LEU A 74 0.30 11.41 -1.28
C LEU A 74 0.52 12.66 -2.13
N LEU A 75 -0.56 13.31 -2.57
CA LEU A 75 -0.51 14.46 -3.45
C LEU A 75 -0.85 15.76 -2.73
N LYS A 76 -0.08 16.82 -3.02
CA LYS A 76 -0.37 18.18 -2.58
C LYS A 76 -1.35 18.83 -3.56
N GLY A 77 -2.10 19.87 -3.13
CA GLY A 77 -3.24 20.42 -3.89
C GLY A 77 -2.96 20.68 -5.37
N GLN A 78 -1.84 21.34 -5.72
CA GLN A 78 -1.51 21.61 -7.13
C GLN A 78 -1.28 20.34 -7.96
N GLU A 79 -0.76 19.28 -7.35
CA GLU A 79 -0.47 18.02 -8.05
C GLU A 79 -1.75 17.25 -8.40
N VAL A 80 -2.82 17.43 -7.62
CA VAL A 80 -4.11 16.75 -7.91
C VAL A 80 -4.73 17.32 -9.18
N HIS A 81 -4.59 18.61 -9.44
CA HIS A 81 -5.10 19.23 -10.67
C HIS A 81 -4.41 18.70 -11.93
N GLU A 82 -3.14 18.26 -11.82
CA GLU A 82 -2.41 17.66 -12.94
C GLU A 82 -2.88 16.23 -13.27
N LEU A 83 -3.64 15.58 -12.38
CA LEU A 83 -4.09 14.19 -12.57
C LEU A 83 -5.03 14.03 -13.76
N LEU A 84 -5.87 15.01 -14.05
CA LEU A 84 -6.82 14.91 -15.16
C LEU A 84 -6.08 14.78 -16.50
N GLU A 85 -5.18 15.72 -16.79
CA GLU A 85 -4.39 15.72 -18.01
C GLU A 85 -3.48 14.49 -18.11
N TYR A 86 -2.99 14.00 -16.97
CA TYR A 86 -2.12 12.82 -16.93
C TYR A 86 -2.87 11.52 -17.17
N LEU A 87 -4.06 11.35 -16.59
CA LEU A 87 -4.82 10.09 -16.66
C LEU A 87 -5.72 9.99 -17.88
N GLN A 88 -6.24 11.11 -18.41
CA GLN A 88 -7.22 11.09 -19.49
C GLN A 88 -6.74 10.33 -20.73
N PRO A 89 -5.55 10.55 -21.29
CA PRO A 89 -5.11 9.81 -22.50
C PRO A 89 -4.97 8.31 -22.24
N LEU A 90 -4.52 7.93 -21.04
CA LEU A 90 -4.37 6.54 -20.64
C LEU A 90 -5.73 5.87 -20.39
N TYR A 91 -6.69 6.60 -19.80
CA TYR A 91 -8.07 6.13 -19.64
C TYR A 91 -8.72 5.83 -20.98
N GLU A 92 -8.63 6.77 -21.93
CA GLU A 92 -9.16 6.62 -23.30
C GLU A 92 -8.48 5.47 -24.03
N ALA A 93 -7.16 5.28 -23.81
CA ALA A 93 -6.40 4.15 -24.34
C ALA A 93 -6.75 2.80 -23.72
N GLY A 94 -7.56 2.78 -22.64
CA GLY A 94 -8.05 1.55 -22.04
C GLY A 94 -7.29 1.11 -20.79
N LEU A 95 -6.61 2.01 -20.07
CA LEU A 95 -5.89 1.69 -18.82
C LEU A 95 -6.72 0.77 -17.91
N ASP A 96 -6.17 -0.40 -17.54
CA ASP A 96 -6.93 -1.45 -16.86
C ASP A 96 -7.25 -1.12 -15.40
N ALA A 97 -6.31 -0.48 -14.68
CA ALA A 97 -6.55 0.01 -13.31
C ALA A 97 -5.49 1.01 -12.86
N VAL A 98 -5.82 1.76 -11.80
CA VAL A 98 -4.85 2.55 -11.03
C VAL A 98 -4.66 1.98 -9.63
N ILE A 99 -3.42 2.01 -9.12
CA ILE A 99 -3.07 1.59 -7.75
C ILE A 99 -2.86 2.87 -6.93
N VAL A 100 -3.72 3.11 -5.92
CA VAL A 100 -3.85 4.40 -5.23
C VAL A 100 -3.56 4.27 -3.74
N GLN A 101 -2.85 5.28 -3.17
CA GLN A 101 -2.64 5.44 -1.73
C GLN A 101 -3.50 6.57 -1.16
N ASP A 102 -3.59 7.68 -1.86
CA ASP A 102 -4.20 8.93 -1.42
C ASP A 102 -5.72 8.86 -1.54
N ILE A 103 -6.44 9.17 -0.46
CA ILE A 103 -7.91 9.15 -0.46
C ILE A 103 -8.51 10.24 -1.38
N GLY A 104 -7.81 11.36 -1.57
CA GLY A 104 -8.21 12.40 -2.51
C GLY A 104 -8.06 11.95 -3.95
N VAL A 105 -6.97 11.22 -4.26
CA VAL A 105 -6.80 10.58 -5.57
C VAL A 105 -7.87 9.52 -5.82
N LEU A 106 -8.20 8.71 -4.81
CA LEU A 106 -9.30 7.75 -4.91
C LEU A 106 -10.63 8.45 -5.23
N HIS A 107 -10.97 9.49 -4.47
CA HIS A 107 -12.17 10.30 -4.70
C HIS A 107 -12.16 10.90 -6.10
N PHE A 108 -11.07 11.57 -6.49
CA PHE A 108 -10.92 12.20 -7.80
C PHE A 108 -11.10 11.19 -8.95
N VAL A 109 -10.46 10.02 -8.88
CA VAL A 109 -10.58 8.99 -9.91
C VAL A 109 -12.00 8.46 -10.00
N ARG A 110 -12.69 8.28 -8.87
CA ARG A 110 -14.08 7.81 -8.86
C ARG A 110 -15.04 8.81 -9.47
N GLU A 111 -14.80 10.11 -9.29
CA GLU A 111 -15.63 11.18 -9.88
C GLU A 111 -15.33 11.39 -11.37
N GLN A 112 -14.05 11.51 -11.73
CA GLN A 112 -13.66 11.88 -13.09
C GLN A 112 -13.59 10.68 -14.05
N PHE A 113 -13.25 9.49 -13.56
CA PHE A 113 -13.02 8.28 -14.34
C PHE A 113 -13.83 7.08 -13.81
N PRO A 114 -15.18 7.14 -13.83
CA PRO A 114 -16.03 6.16 -13.12
C PRO A 114 -15.87 4.71 -13.62
N LEU A 115 -15.41 4.52 -14.86
CA LEU A 115 -15.12 3.18 -15.42
C LEU A 115 -13.70 2.68 -15.16
N LEU A 116 -12.83 3.48 -14.53
CA LEU A 116 -11.46 3.09 -14.23
C LEU A 116 -11.41 2.35 -12.89
N PRO A 117 -11.04 1.05 -12.88
CA PRO A 117 -10.87 0.29 -11.65
C PRO A 117 -9.80 0.89 -10.75
N VAL A 118 -10.04 0.90 -9.45
CA VAL A 118 -9.09 1.39 -8.44
C VAL A 118 -8.68 0.25 -7.52
N HIS A 119 -7.37 0.04 -7.38
CA HIS A 119 -6.78 -0.91 -6.45
C HIS A 119 -6.21 -0.15 -5.25
N ALA A 120 -6.66 -0.49 -4.03
CA ALA A 120 -6.10 0.10 -2.81
C ALA A 120 -4.65 -0.36 -2.64
N SER A 121 -3.71 0.58 -2.63
CA SER A 121 -2.28 0.29 -2.50
C SER A 121 -1.93 -0.33 -1.13
N THR A 122 -0.89 -1.16 -1.07
CA THR A 122 -0.31 -1.60 0.21
C THR A 122 0.11 -0.41 1.11
N GLN A 123 0.31 0.78 0.54
CA GLN A 123 0.62 2.00 1.28
C GLN A 123 -0.59 2.60 2.02
N MET A 124 -1.81 2.16 1.74
CA MET A 124 -2.98 2.44 2.57
C MET A 124 -2.98 1.64 3.88
N ALA A 125 -2.06 0.67 4.03
CA ALA A 125 -1.86 -0.16 5.21
C ALA A 125 -3.14 -0.91 5.65
N ILE A 126 -3.86 -1.51 4.68
CA ILE A 126 -5.04 -2.31 4.99
C ILE A 126 -4.60 -3.61 5.67
N THR A 127 -4.98 -3.77 6.94
CA THR A 127 -4.52 -4.85 7.82
C THR A 127 -5.62 -5.82 8.26
N GLY A 128 -6.85 -5.65 7.81
CA GLY A 128 -7.98 -6.49 8.20
C GLY A 128 -9.23 -6.30 7.35
N ALA A 129 -10.29 -6.97 7.75
CA ALA A 129 -11.55 -6.97 7.02
C ALA A 129 -12.29 -5.63 7.12
N TYR A 130 -12.16 -4.90 8.22
CA TYR A 130 -12.82 -3.61 8.37
C TYR A 130 -12.28 -2.58 7.38
N GLY A 131 -10.97 -2.41 7.28
CA GLY A 131 -10.37 -1.50 6.31
C GLY A 131 -10.65 -1.92 4.86
N ALA A 132 -10.67 -3.23 4.59
CA ALA A 132 -11.05 -3.74 3.29
C ALA A 132 -12.52 -3.38 2.93
N LYS A 133 -13.48 -3.55 3.87
CA LYS A 133 -14.88 -3.14 3.69
C LYS A 133 -14.99 -1.64 3.41
N LEU A 134 -14.28 -0.80 4.18
CA LEU A 134 -14.29 0.64 3.97
C LEU A 134 -13.78 1.03 2.58
N MET A 135 -12.70 0.41 2.10
CA MET A 135 -12.15 0.69 0.77
C MET A 135 -13.07 0.18 -0.35
N ILE A 136 -13.77 -0.92 -0.17
CA ILE A 136 -14.80 -1.40 -1.11
C ILE A 136 -15.95 -0.40 -1.18
N GLU A 137 -16.45 0.08 -0.05
CA GLU A 137 -17.47 1.12 0.02
C GLU A 137 -17.01 2.42 -0.66
N ALA A 138 -15.73 2.77 -0.52
CA ALA A 138 -15.13 3.91 -1.22
C ALA A 138 -14.90 3.65 -2.73
N GLY A 139 -15.14 2.45 -3.23
CA GLY A 139 -15.13 2.09 -4.65
C GLY A 139 -13.86 1.40 -5.14
N CYS A 140 -13.02 0.85 -4.25
CA CYS A 140 -11.91 0.00 -4.66
C CYS A 140 -12.40 -1.37 -5.09
N SER A 141 -11.88 -1.88 -6.21
CA SER A 141 -12.20 -3.22 -6.75
C SER A 141 -11.23 -4.30 -6.26
N ARG A 142 -10.06 -3.91 -5.76
CA ARG A 142 -9.00 -4.81 -5.29
C ARG A 142 -8.28 -4.23 -4.09
N ILE A 143 -7.88 -5.08 -3.15
CA ILE A 143 -7.09 -4.71 -1.98
C ILE A 143 -5.69 -5.31 -2.10
N VAL A 144 -4.67 -4.44 -2.14
CA VAL A 144 -3.28 -4.88 -1.97
C VAL A 144 -3.00 -4.90 -0.47
N THR A 145 -2.94 -6.09 0.11
CA THR A 145 -2.78 -6.27 1.56
C THR A 145 -1.49 -5.65 2.09
N ALA A 146 -1.51 -5.23 3.37
CA ALA A 146 -0.27 -4.94 4.09
C ALA A 146 0.64 -6.17 4.08
N ARG A 147 1.96 -5.95 3.97
CA ARG A 147 2.96 -7.05 3.85
C ARG A 147 3.13 -7.84 5.14
N GLU A 148 2.65 -7.32 6.25
CA GLU A 148 2.77 -7.83 7.60
C GLU A 148 1.69 -8.87 7.95
N LEU A 149 0.76 -9.16 7.02
CA LEU A 149 -0.35 -10.08 7.29
C LEU A 149 0.07 -11.55 7.17
N SER A 150 -0.52 -12.36 8.05
CA SER A 150 -0.46 -13.82 7.98
C SER A 150 -1.46 -14.39 6.97
N LEU A 151 -1.27 -15.66 6.58
CA LEU A 151 -2.23 -16.38 5.74
C LEU A 151 -3.63 -16.43 6.36
N GLU A 152 -3.73 -16.53 7.70
CA GLU A 152 -5.01 -16.52 8.42
C GLU A 152 -5.73 -15.18 8.27
N GLU A 153 -5.02 -14.07 8.44
CA GLU A 153 -5.59 -12.72 8.31
C GLU A 153 -6.05 -12.43 6.87
N ILE A 154 -5.26 -12.84 5.87
CA ILE A 154 -5.64 -12.74 4.45
C ILE A 154 -6.91 -13.56 4.18
N SER A 155 -6.94 -14.80 4.67
CA SER A 155 -8.13 -15.67 4.53
C SER A 155 -9.37 -15.06 5.19
N HIS A 156 -9.20 -14.40 6.35
CA HIS A 156 -10.29 -13.70 7.03
C HIS A 156 -10.81 -12.51 6.20
N ILE A 157 -9.91 -11.69 5.64
CA ILE A 157 -10.32 -10.58 4.74
C ILE A 157 -11.13 -11.13 3.56
N TYR A 158 -10.65 -12.19 2.90
CA TYR A 158 -11.35 -12.78 1.77
C TYR A 158 -12.73 -13.36 2.17
N ALA A 159 -12.78 -14.06 3.29
CA ALA A 159 -14.02 -14.66 3.80
C ALA A 159 -15.09 -13.60 4.13
N GLU A 160 -14.68 -12.46 4.69
CA GLU A 160 -15.59 -11.37 5.09
C GLU A 160 -16.04 -10.47 3.93
N THR A 161 -15.25 -10.38 2.86
CA THR A 161 -15.49 -9.35 1.83
C THR A 161 -15.69 -9.92 0.42
N GLY A 162 -15.10 -11.07 0.11
CA GLY A 162 -15.07 -11.62 -1.24
C GLY A 162 -14.30 -10.79 -2.27
N VAL A 163 -13.63 -9.71 -1.84
CA VAL A 163 -12.89 -8.81 -2.73
C VAL A 163 -11.67 -9.48 -3.35
N GLU A 164 -11.23 -9.03 -4.51
CA GLU A 164 -9.96 -9.47 -5.08
C GLU A 164 -8.81 -9.06 -4.17
N ILE A 165 -8.02 -10.04 -3.73
CA ILE A 165 -6.83 -9.81 -2.90
C ILE A 165 -5.57 -9.92 -3.74
N GLU A 166 -4.72 -8.91 -3.64
CA GLU A 166 -3.37 -8.88 -4.19
C GLU A 166 -2.36 -8.94 -3.03
N SER A 167 -1.38 -9.83 -3.12
CA SER A 167 -0.33 -9.96 -2.10
C SER A 167 1.05 -10.08 -2.73
N PHE A 168 2.07 -9.49 -2.07
CA PHE A 168 3.45 -9.61 -2.51
C PHE A 168 3.98 -11.01 -2.27
N VAL A 169 4.66 -11.59 -3.27
CA VAL A 169 5.24 -12.93 -3.17
C VAL A 169 6.76 -12.95 -3.32
N HIS A 170 7.37 -11.88 -3.84
CA HIS A 170 8.81 -11.82 -4.04
C HIS A 170 9.35 -10.40 -3.95
N GLY A 171 10.61 -10.27 -3.48
CA GLY A 171 11.39 -9.05 -3.49
C GLY A 171 11.44 -8.31 -2.16
N ALA A 172 11.76 -7.03 -2.19
CA ALA A 172 12.11 -6.25 -1.00
C ALA A 172 10.97 -6.09 0.01
N LEU A 173 11.27 -6.35 1.30
CA LEU A 173 10.39 -6.04 2.43
C LEU A 173 10.78 -4.69 3.07
N CYS A 174 9.78 -3.93 3.52
CA CYS A 174 9.96 -2.80 4.44
C CYS A 174 10.06 -3.30 5.87
N TYR A 175 10.78 -2.57 6.73
CA TYR A 175 10.83 -2.85 8.16
C TYR A 175 9.60 -2.32 8.88
N GLY A 176 9.13 -1.13 8.51
CA GLY A 176 7.88 -0.55 9.01
C GLY A 176 6.71 -0.82 8.09
N TYR A 177 5.49 -0.65 8.59
CA TYR A 177 4.28 -0.71 7.80
C TYR A 177 4.36 0.26 6.63
N SER A 178 4.09 -0.23 5.42
CA SER A 178 4.10 0.58 4.21
C SER A 178 3.04 1.69 4.33
N GLY A 179 3.42 2.93 3.97
CA GLY A 179 2.55 4.10 4.14
C GLY A 179 2.53 4.72 5.54
N GLN A 180 3.06 4.00 6.56
CA GLN A 180 3.06 4.46 7.97
C GLN A 180 4.49 4.75 8.48
N CYS A 181 5.44 5.06 7.59
CA CYS A 181 6.83 5.31 7.96
C CYS A 181 7.26 6.72 7.55
N LEU A 182 7.58 7.55 8.53
CA LEU A 182 8.09 8.92 8.38
C LEU A 182 9.60 9.03 8.66
N LEU A 183 10.32 7.91 8.92
CA LEU A 183 11.73 7.94 9.33
C LEU A 183 12.62 8.67 8.30
N SER A 184 12.40 8.43 7.01
CA SER A 184 13.19 9.05 5.94
C SER A 184 12.89 10.54 5.79
N SER A 185 11.64 10.98 5.96
CA SER A 185 11.29 12.39 5.89
C SER A 185 11.78 13.17 7.11
N MET A 186 11.62 12.62 8.31
CA MET A 186 12.04 13.29 9.55
C MET A 186 13.57 13.45 9.66
N ILE A 187 14.36 12.48 9.15
CA ILE A 187 15.82 12.58 9.13
C ILE A 187 16.33 13.52 8.03
N GLY A 188 15.75 13.48 6.82
CA GLY A 188 16.33 14.10 5.65
C GLY A 188 15.36 14.79 4.67
N GLY A 189 14.10 15.03 5.04
CA GLY A 189 13.11 15.70 4.19
C GLY A 189 12.56 14.85 3.03
N ARG A 190 13.06 13.61 2.85
CA ARG A 190 12.70 12.71 1.73
C ARG A 190 11.56 11.78 2.15
N SER A 191 10.31 12.16 1.82
CA SER A 191 9.15 11.37 2.23
C SER A 191 9.02 10.05 1.46
N GLY A 192 8.86 8.95 2.23
CA GLY A 192 8.53 7.63 1.68
C GLY A 192 7.14 7.59 1.06
N ASN A 193 6.20 8.34 1.61
CA ASN A 193 4.82 8.46 1.13
C ASN A 193 4.71 9.32 -0.15
N ARG A 194 5.80 10.01 -0.51
CA ARG A 194 5.94 10.75 -1.76
C ARG A 194 6.97 10.11 -2.71
N GLY A 195 7.28 8.83 -2.48
CA GLY A 195 8.12 8.04 -3.37
C GLY A 195 9.63 8.27 -3.23
N ARG A 196 10.09 9.07 -2.25
CA ARG A 196 11.48 9.55 -2.14
C ARG A 196 12.28 8.93 -0.99
N CYS A 197 11.84 7.79 -0.44
CA CYS A 197 12.48 7.14 0.69
C CYS A 197 13.99 6.89 0.49
N ALA A 198 14.82 7.41 1.42
CA ALA A 198 16.27 7.19 1.43
C ALA A 198 16.70 5.83 2.03
N GLN A 199 15.74 5.00 2.47
CA GLN A 199 15.97 3.69 3.10
C GLN A 199 16.85 3.75 4.37
N PRO A 200 16.61 4.66 5.34
CA PRO A 200 17.44 4.74 6.56
C PRO A 200 17.40 3.45 7.37
N CYS A 201 16.36 2.63 7.27
CA CYS A 201 16.29 1.29 7.89
C CYS A 201 17.36 0.31 7.37
N ARG A 202 18.11 0.64 6.31
CA ARG A 202 19.21 -0.17 5.78
C ARG A 202 20.59 0.28 6.28
N LEU A 203 20.62 1.26 7.20
CA LEU A 203 21.84 1.76 7.82
C LEU A 203 22.11 1.02 9.15
N PRO A 204 23.35 1.09 9.67
CA PRO A 204 23.71 0.51 10.95
C PRO A 204 23.11 1.28 12.13
N TYR A 205 22.65 0.54 13.13
CA TYR A 205 22.13 1.02 14.41
C TYR A 205 22.63 0.13 15.54
N ARG A 206 22.78 0.70 16.75
CA ARG A 206 23.02 -0.04 17.99
C ARG A 206 21.80 0.07 18.90
N LEU A 207 21.48 -1.01 19.60
CA LEU A 207 20.37 -1.05 20.55
C LEU A 207 20.89 -0.98 21.98
N SER A 208 20.31 -0.08 22.78
CA SER A 208 20.50 0.00 24.22
C SER A 208 19.16 -0.15 24.97
N GLY A 209 19.21 -0.71 26.16
CA GLY A 209 18.08 -0.73 27.09
C GLY A 209 17.84 0.64 27.73
N ALA A 210 16.75 0.80 28.49
CA ALA A 210 16.41 2.03 29.21
C ALA A 210 17.51 2.51 30.18
N ASN A 211 18.37 1.58 30.66
CA ASN A 211 19.52 1.88 31.52
C ASN A 211 20.79 2.24 30.73
N GLY A 212 20.72 2.48 29.43
CA GLY A 212 21.83 2.81 28.54
C GLY A 212 22.79 1.65 28.23
N ARG A 213 22.58 0.45 28.80
CA ARG A 213 23.44 -0.71 28.55
C ARG A 213 23.16 -1.31 27.16
N PRO A 214 24.18 -1.79 26.43
CA PRO A 214 23.99 -2.47 25.14
C PRO A 214 22.99 -3.63 25.27
N ALA A 215 22.02 -3.68 24.36
CA ALA A 215 20.97 -4.71 24.32
C ALA A 215 20.94 -5.53 23.01
N ASP A 216 21.88 -5.23 22.08
CA ASP A 216 21.99 -5.91 20.78
C ASP A 216 22.68 -7.30 20.88
N ARG A 217 23.32 -7.61 22.01
CA ARG A 217 24.03 -8.89 22.28
C ARG A 217 25.00 -9.32 21.18
N GLY A 218 25.59 -8.37 20.44
CA GLY A 218 26.54 -8.65 19.37
C GLY A 218 25.94 -9.23 18.09
N HIS A 219 24.62 -9.13 17.89
CA HIS A 219 23.96 -9.62 16.67
C HIS A 219 24.31 -8.85 15.39
N GLY A 220 25.11 -7.79 15.48
CA GLY A 220 25.45 -6.92 14.37
C GLY A 220 24.64 -5.63 14.37
N GLU A 221 24.93 -4.75 13.41
CA GLU A 221 24.43 -3.37 13.43
C GLU A 221 23.22 -3.10 12.55
N TYR A 222 22.88 -3.99 11.61
CA TYR A 222 21.78 -3.74 10.65
C TYR A 222 20.44 -4.25 11.18
N LEU A 223 20.07 -3.77 12.38
CA LEU A 223 18.93 -4.26 13.17
C LEU A 223 17.57 -4.03 12.50
N LEU A 224 17.45 -3.06 11.58
CA LEU A 224 16.23 -2.70 10.86
C LEU A 224 16.25 -3.21 9.40
N SER A 225 17.25 -3.99 9.00
CA SER A 225 17.40 -4.42 7.61
C SER A 225 16.77 -5.81 7.38
N MET A 226 15.59 -5.82 6.74
CA MET A 226 14.89 -7.06 6.37
C MET A 226 15.59 -7.78 5.22
N LYS A 227 15.58 -9.12 5.24
CA LYS A 227 15.81 -9.97 4.06
C LYS A 227 14.70 -9.74 3.03
N ASP A 228 14.95 -10.16 1.79
CA ASP A 228 13.93 -10.09 0.74
C ASP A 228 12.93 -11.25 0.88
N LEU A 229 11.67 -11.00 0.49
CA LEU A 229 10.62 -12.00 0.48
C LEU A 229 10.83 -13.00 -0.65
N CYS A 230 10.61 -14.28 -0.38
CA CYS A 230 10.41 -15.33 -1.37
C CYS A 230 9.37 -16.32 -0.84
N ALA A 231 8.15 -16.18 -1.32
CA ALA A 231 7.00 -16.99 -0.90
C ALA A 231 6.66 -18.09 -1.91
N ILE A 232 7.63 -18.49 -2.75
CA ILE A 232 7.38 -19.47 -3.82
C ILE A 232 6.90 -20.82 -3.27
N ASP A 233 7.40 -21.23 -2.10
CA ASP A 233 6.98 -22.47 -1.43
C ASP A 233 5.56 -22.39 -0.85
N LEU A 234 5.02 -21.18 -0.69
CA LEU A 234 3.72 -20.91 -0.08
C LEU A 234 2.60 -20.63 -1.10
N LEU A 235 2.85 -20.79 -2.41
CA LEU A 235 1.86 -20.50 -3.44
C LEU A 235 0.53 -21.27 -3.23
N PRO A 236 0.52 -22.58 -2.90
CA PRO A 236 -0.72 -23.30 -2.62
C PRO A 236 -1.50 -22.70 -1.45
N GLN A 237 -0.83 -22.35 -0.35
CA GLN A 237 -1.46 -21.78 0.84
C GLN A 237 -2.00 -20.38 0.57
N LEU A 238 -1.28 -19.56 -0.21
CA LEU A 238 -1.73 -18.22 -0.64
C LEU A 238 -2.99 -18.31 -1.51
N ILE A 239 -3.04 -19.27 -2.45
CA ILE A 239 -4.26 -19.54 -3.25
C ILE A 239 -5.42 -19.94 -2.33
N GLN A 240 -5.17 -20.83 -1.37
CA GLN A 240 -6.18 -21.29 -0.41
C GLN A 240 -6.68 -20.15 0.49
N SER A 241 -5.83 -19.17 0.81
CA SER A 241 -6.19 -17.98 1.59
C SER A 241 -7.00 -16.95 0.78
N GLY A 242 -7.25 -17.19 -0.51
CA GLY A 242 -8.04 -16.29 -1.36
C GLY A 242 -7.23 -15.23 -2.10
N VAL A 243 -5.89 -15.34 -2.13
CA VAL A 243 -5.06 -14.45 -2.97
C VAL A 243 -5.34 -14.74 -4.43
N TYR A 244 -5.78 -13.71 -5.15
CA TYR A 244 -6.03 -13.72 -6.58
C TYR A 244 -4.79 -13.28 -7.36
N SER A 245 -4.15 -12.17 -6.97
CA SER A 245 -3.03 -11.56 -7.67
C SER A 245 -1.73 -11.70 -6.89
N PHE A 246 -0.72 -12.29 -7.52
CA PHE A 246 0.61 -12.59 -6.98
C PHE A 246 1.60 -11.53 -7.45
N LYS A 247 1.93 -10.58 -6.57
CA LYS A 247 2.74 -9.40 -6.92
C LYS A 247 4.22 -9.61 -6.65
N ILE A 248 5.03 -9.39 -7.67
CA ILE A 248 6.49 -9.34 -7.57
C ILE A 248 6.95 -7.90 -7.35
N GLU A 249 7.76 -7.62 -6.31
CA GLU A 249 8.41 -6.31 -6.11
C GLU A 249 9.69 -6.23 -6.92
N GLY A 250 9.92 -5.11 -7.62
CA GLY A 250 11.14 -4.97 -8.41
C GLY A 250 11.20 -3.83 -9.41
N ARG A 251 10.36 -2.77 -9.34
CA ARG A 251 10.37 -1.66 -10.30
C ARG A 251 11.72 -0.94 -10.46
N MET A 252 12.59 -0.98 -9.43
CA MET A 252 13.95 -0.43 -9.48
C MET A 252 15.00 -1.46 -9.90
N LYS A 253 14.59 -2.64 -10.33
CA LYS A 253 15.47 -3.73 -10.76
C LYS A 253 15.59 -3.75 -12.29
N GLN A 254 16.64 -4.38 -12.79
CA GLN A 254 16.86 -4.58 -14.24
C GLN A 254 15.81 -5.54 -14.82
N ALA A 255 15.62 -5.47 -16.15
CA ALA A 255 14.66 -6.32 -16.88
C ALA A 255 14.90 -7.81 -16.66
N GLU A 256 16.17 -8.23 -16.61
CA GLU A 256 16.59 -9.62 -16.43
C GLU A 256 16.11 -10.18 -15.07
N TYR A 257 16.20 -9.36 -13.99
CA TYR A 257 15.66 -9.74 -12.69
C TYR A 257 14.15 -9.93 -12.77
N ALA A 258 13.44 -8.93 -13.27
CA ALA A 258 11.98 -8.96 -13.31
C ALA A 258 11.47 -10.14 -14.16
N ALA A 259 12.01 -10.33 -15.36
CA ALA A 259 11.64 -11.42 -16.25
C ALA A 259 12.05 -12.79 -15.70
N GLY A 260 13.23 -12.90 -15.10
CA GLY A 260 13.70 -14.16 -14.50
C GLY A 260 12.84 -14.64 -13.36
N VAL A 261 12.51 -13.74 -12.43
CA VAL A 261 11.59 -14.03 -11.32
C VAL A 261 10.20 -14.40 -11.85
N THR A 262 9.66 -13.59 -12.77
CA THR A 262 8.35 -13.85 -13.40
C THR A 262 8.26 -15.23 -14.00
N ARG A 263 9.27 -15.64 -14.78
CA ARG A 263 9.31 -16.97 -15.45
C ARG A 263 9.26 -18.11 -14.44
N ILE A 264 9.99 -18.00 -13.35
CA ILE A 264 10.01 -19.04 -12.33
C ILE A 264 8.66 -19.11 -11.62
N TYR A 265 8.08 -17.97 -11.20
CA TYR A 265 6.76 -17.97 -10.58
C TYR A 265 5.67 -18.48 -11.55
N ARG A 266 5.72 -18.11 -12.82
CA ARG A 266 4.79 -18.60 -13.85
C ARG A 266 4.83 -20.13 -13.96
N LYS A 267 6.03 -20.72 -14.04
CA LYS A 267 6.22 -22.18 -14.07
C LYS A 267 5.44 -22.87 -12.94
N TYR A 268 5.55 -22.37 -11.72
CA TYR A 268 4.92 -23.00 -10.56
C TYR A 268 3.41 -22.71 -10.45
N LEU A 269 2.95 -21.53 -10.86
CA LEU A 269 1.53 -21.25 -10.94
C LEU A 269 0.83 -22.09 -12.02
N ASP A 270 1.47 -22.32 -13.17
CA ASP A 270 0.97 -23.22 -14.21
C ASP A 270 0.92 -24.66 -13.73
N GLN A 271 1.95 -25.12 -13.02
CA GLN A 271 1.98 -26.47 -12.44
C GLN A 271 0.77 -26.69 -11.49
N LEU A 272 0.47 -25.71 -10.64
CA LEU A 272 -0.68 -25.78 -9.73
C LEU A 272 -2.02 -25.78 -10.46
N THR A 273 -2.11 -25.08 -11.58
CA THR A 273 -3.32 -25.01 -12.40
C THR A 273 -3.53 -26.29 -13.22
N LEU A 274 -2.47 -26.80 -13.86
CA LEU A 274 -2.53 -27.95 -14.76
C LEU A 274 -2.58 -29.30 -14.02
N SER A 275 -2.09 -29.35 -12.79
CA SER A 275 -2.02 -30.59 -12.00
C SER A 275 -2.55 -30.39 -10.59
N PRO A 276 -3.84 -30.07 -10.43
CA PRO A 276 -4.43 -29.86 -9.10
C PRO A 276 -4.39 -31.16 -8.30
N GLY A 277 -3.86 -31.08 -7.08
CA GLY A 277 -3.78 -32.21 -6.14
C GLY A 277 -2.48 -33.03 -6.20
N LYS A 278 -1.55 -32.73 -7.11
CA LYS A 278 -0.20 -33.25 -7.02
C LYS A 278 0.58 -32.57 -5.90
N GLU A 279 1.54 -33.29 -5.31
CA GLU A 279 2.44 -32.73 -4.32
C GLU A 279 3.20 -31.54 -4.90
N TYR A 280 3.16 -30.42 -4.19
CA TYR A 280 3.81 -29.19 -4.60
C TYR A 280 5.25 -29.15 -4.07
N HIS A 281 6.20 -29.10 -4.99
CA HIS A 281 7.61 -29.01 -4.66
C HIS A 281 8.33 -28.03 -5.59
N VAL A 282 9.14 -27.15 -5.03
CA VAL A 282 9.96 -26.19 -5.78
C VAL A 282 11.37 -26.77 -5.92
N ALA A 283 11.84 -26.91 -7.16
CA ALA A 283 13.17 -27.43 -7.46
C ALA A 283 14.26 -26.55 -6.82
N LYS A 284 15.32 -27.20 -6.35
CA LYS A 284 16.44 -26.51 -5.72
C LYS A 284 17.15 -25.55 -6.67
N GLU A 285 17.28 -25.95 -7.92
CA GLU A 285 17.89 -25.16 -9.00
C GLU A 285 17.12 -23.84 -9.23
N ASP A 286 15.79 -23.87 -9.21
CA ASP A 286 14.97 -22.68 -9.36
C ASP A 286 15.13 -21.73 -8.16
N LYS A 287 15.24 -22.26 -6.94
CA LYS A 287 15.53 -21.46 -5.73
C LYS A 287 16.92 -20.83 -5.80
N GLU A 288 17.92 -21.55 -6.27
CA GLU A 288 19.27 -21.03 -6.49
C GLU A 288 19.28 -19.97 -7.59
N GLN A 289 18.50 -20.15 -8.65
CA GLN A 289 18.36 -19.16 -9.72
C GLN A 289 17.70 -17.88 -9.18
N LEU A 290 16.65 -17.97 -8.34
CA LEU A 290 16.05 -16.79 -7.68
C LEU A 290 17.08 -16.05 -6.82
N LEU A 291 17.94 -16.76 -6.08
CA LEU A 291 19.03 -16.14 -5.32
C LEU A 291 20.01 -15.41 -6.25
N ASN A 292 20.40 -16.02 -7.37
CA ASN A 292 21.36 -15.44 -8.31
C ASN A 292 20.81 -14.24 -9.07
N LEU A 293 19.49 -14.18 -9.31
CA LEU A 293 18.85 -13.01 -9.91
C LEU A 293 18.93 -11.75 -9.03
N GLY A 294 18.91 -11.89 -7.73
CA GLY A 294 19.17 -10.80 -6.79
C GLY A 294 18.38 -10.89 -5.49
N ASN A 295 19.07 -10.61 -4.40
CA ASN A 295 18.51 -10.61 -3.06
C ASN A 295 19.31 -9.69 -2.13
N ARG A 296 18.86 -9.54 -0.88
CA ARG A 296 19.56 -8.85 0.20
C ARG A 296 19.81 -9.84 1.34
N CYS A 297 21.00 -10.46 1.36
CA CYS A 297 21.39 -11.43 2.37
C CYS A 297 20.41 -12.61 2.51
N GLY A 298 19.99 -13.17 1.37
CA GLY A 298 19.06 -14.30 1.31
C GLY A 298 17.59 -13.92 1.40
N PHE A 299 16.75 -14.93 1.59
CA PHE A 299 15.31 -14.83 1.57
C PHE A 299 14.65 -15.14 2.90
N THR A 300 13.41 -14.71 3.04
CA THR A 300 12.45 -15.07 4.09
C THR A 300 11.07 -15.29 3.46
N ASP A 301 10.24 -16.13 4.09
CA ASP A 301 8.81 -16.29 3.77
C ASP A 301 7.93 -15.13 4.31
N GLY A 302 8.57 -14.08 4.88
CA GLY A 302 7.91 -12.91 5.40
C GLY A 302 7.06 -13.21 6.64
N TYR A 303 5.89 -12.58 6.68
CA TYR A 303 4.96 -12.68 7.80
C TYR A 303 3.87 -13.74 7.58
N TYR A 304 3.84 -14.43 6.47
CA TYR A 304 2.77 -15.37 6.11
C TYR A 304 2.59 -16.49 7.12
N THR A 305 3.68 -16.99 7.68
CA THR A 305 3.71 -18.14 8.63
C THR A 305 4.09 -17.74 10.06
N ARG A 306 4.46 -16.48 10.29
CA ARG A 306 4.95 -15.99 11.59
C ARG A 306 4.68 -14.51 11.81
N LYS A 307 4.58 -14.06 13.06
CA LYS A 307 4.41 -12.63 13.39
C LYS A 307 5.68 -11.80 13.17
N ASN A 308 6.84 -12.32 13.59
CA ASN A 308 8.16 -11.69 13.45
C ASN A 308 9.28 -12.67 13.90
N GLY A 309 10.55 -12.36 13.61
CA GLY A 309 11.67 -13.17 14.04
C GLY A 309 13.03 -12.70 13.52
N LYS A 310 14.09 -13.07 14.22
CA LYS A 310 15.48 -12.72 13.90
C LYS A 310 15.95 -13.21 12.52
N ASP A 311 15.40 -14.30 12.07
CA ASP A 311 15.69 -14.92 10.76
C ASP A 311 15.17 -14.09 9.58
N MET A 312 14.27 -13.14 9.83
CA MET A 312 13.82 -12.15 8.84
C MET A 312 14.76 -10.95 8.68
N ILE A 313 15.77 -10.81 9.58
CA ILE A 313 16.68 -9.66 9.63
C ILE A 313 18.06 -10.07 9.11
N THR A 314 18.76 -9.15 8.43
CA THR A 314 20.09 -9.43 7.87
C THR A 314 21.20 -9.36 8.92
N PHE A 315 21.09 -8.46 9.88
CA PHE A 315 22.08 -8.08 10.91
C PHE A 315 23.45 -7.63 10.37
N THR A 316 23.79 -7.98 9.14
CA THR A 316 25.02 -7.58 8.44
C THR A 316 24.70 -6.54 7.37
N LYS A 317 25.75 -5.92 6.81
CA LYS A 317 25.58 -4.98 5.69
C LYS A 317 24.84 -5.69 4.55
N PRO A 318 23.73 -5.11 4.05
CA PRO A 318 22.98 -5.73 2.96
C PRO A 318 23.86 -5.97 1.73
N SER A 319 23.98 -7.23 1.33
CA SER A 319 24.77 -7.67 0.18
C SER A 319 24.00 -8.71 -0.61
N HIS A 320 24.38 -8.92 -1.86
CA HIS A 320 23.83 -9.99 -2.69
C HIS A 320 24.45 -11.34 -2.29
N GLU A 321 23.64 -12.31 -1.88
CA GLU A 321 24.05 -13.72 -1.72
C GLU A 321 23.91 -14.44 -3.05
N LYS A 322 24.98 -15.17 -3.46
CA LYS A 322 24.98 -16.03 -4.64
C LYS A 322 24.67 -17.48 -4.25
N GLY A 323 23.97 -18.19 -5.13
CA GLY A 323 23.72 -19.63 -4.99
C GLY A 323 24.99 -20.46 -5.10
N ASN A 324 24.92 -21.71 -4.66
CA ASN A 324 26.07 -22.60 -4.63
C ASN A 324 26.65 -22.97 -6.02
N MET A 325 25.86 -22.88 -7.08
CA MET A 325 26.34 -23.17 -8.45
C MET A 325 27.42 -22.18 -8.88
N ASP A 326 27.23 -20.88 -8.66
CA ASP A 326 28.24 -19.86 -8.97
C ASP A 326 29.49 -19.94 -8.07
N ARG A 327 29.35 -20.47 -6.83
CA ARG A 327 30.48 -20.67 -5.95
C ARG A 327 31.42 -21.80 -6.43
N LYS A 328 30.87 -22.83 -7.08
CA LYS A 328 31.68 -23.89 -7.68
C LYS A 328 32.44 -23.41 -8.92
N GLU A 329 31.82 -22.63 -9.78
CA GLU A 329 32.50 -22.05 -10.94
C GLU A 329 33.56 -21.02 -10.54
N ALA A 330 33.32 -20.18 -9.51
CA ALA A 330 34.31 -19.27 -8.96
C ALA A 330 35.50 -19.99 -8.26
N ALA A 331 35.26 -21.16 -7.68
CA ALA A 331 36.31 -21.96 -7.05
C ALA A 331 37.21 -22.75 -8.05
N ILE A 332 36.72 -23.01 -9.27
CA ILE A 332 37.46 -23.67 -10.35
C ILE A 332 38.25 -22.63 -11.18
N GLY A 333 37.88 -21.33 -11.13
CA GLY A 333 38.46 -20.23 -11.90
C GLY A 333 39.52 -19.37 -11.19
N GLY A 334 40.09 -19.83 -10.07
CA GLY A 334 41.08 -19.09 -9.32
C GLY A 334 42.47 -19.15 -9.97
N LEU A 335 42.82 -18.21 -10.81
CA LEU A 335 44.12 -17.57 -11.05
C LEU A 335 44.05 -16.70 -12.33
N GLY A 336 44.12 -15.39 -12.19
CA GLY A 336 44.30 -14.47 -13.34
C GLY A 336 43.44 -13.23 -13.33
N GLU A 337 44.07 -12.14 -13.03
CA GLU A 337 43.58 -10.76 -13.03
C GLU A 337 42.88 -10.29 -14.30
N THR A 338 42.08 -9.31 -14.06
CA THR A 338 41.69 -8.14 -14.90
C THR A 338 40.22 -8.06 -15.25
N SER A 339 39.65 -7.00 -14.70
CA SER A 339 38.35 -6.40 -14.97
C SER A 339 38.04 -6.27 -16.48
N LYS A 340 37.21 -7.16 -16.98
CA LYS A 340 36.35 -6.90 -18.14
C LYS A 340 35.06 -7.65 -17.90
N SER A 341 33.93 -6.92 -17.84
CA SER A 341 32.58 -7.48 -17.80
C SER A 341 32.45 -8.59 -18.85
N PRO A 342 31.92 -9.78 -18.49
CA PRO A 342 31.66 -10.82 -19.47
C PRO A 342 30.61 -10.28 -20.46
N LYS A 343 30.99 -10.20 -21.74
CA LYS A 343 30.00 -10.09 -22.81
C LYS A 343 29.07 -11.30 -22.69
N THR A 344 27.83 -11.04 -22.29
CA THR A 344 26.75 -12.03 -22.29
C THR A 344 26.73 -12.73 -23.63
N LYS A 345 27.00 -14.03 -23.65
CA LYS A 345 26.62 -14.88 -24.78
C LYS A 345 25.16 -14.58 -25.06
N LYS A 346 24.83 -14.23 -26.30
CA LYS A 346 23.47 -14.13 -26.81
C LYS A 346 22.73 -15.40 -26.33
N GLN A 347 21.94 -15.28 -25.28
CA GLN A 347 20.99 -16.31 -24.92
C GLN A 347 20.07 -16.47 -26.13
N GLY A 348 19.93 -17.72 -26.55
CA GLY A 348 19.17 -18.07 -27.75
C GLY A 348 17.80 -17.40 -27.72
N ASN A 349 17.31 -17.00 -28.87
CA ASN A 349 15.98 -16.48 -29.13
C ASN A 349 14.96 -17.22 -28.24
N LEU A 350 14.59 -16.58 -27.13
CA LEU A 350 13.44 -16.99 -26.37
C LEU A 350 12.24 -16.76 -27.28
N GLY A 351 11.59 -17.83 -27.71
CA GLY A 351 10.41 -17.77 -28.56
C GLY A 351 9.42 -16.79 -27.90
N SER A 352 9.20 -15.65 -28.55
CA SER A 352 8.19 -14.67 -28.13
C SER A 352 6.86 -15.42 -28.03
N HIS A 353 6.20 -15.33 -26.90
CA HIS A 353 4.88 -15.95 -26.74
C HIS A 353 3.90 -15.18 -27.62
N LYS A 354 3.60 -15.75 -28.79
CA LYS A 354 2.67 -15.16 -29.76
C LYS A 354 1.25 -15.70 -29.53
N GLU A 355 0.28 -14.82 -29.69
CA GLU A 355 -1.13 -15.15 -29.62
C GLU A 355 -1.57 -15.95 -30.85
N LYS A 356 -2.33 -17.00 -30.64
CA LYS A 356 -2.77 -17.89 -31.68
C LYS A 356 -3.95 -17.31 -32.44
N ILE A 357 -3.86 -17.26 -33.78
CA ILE A 357 -4.93 -16.80 -34.67
C ILE A 357 -5.24 -17.87 -35.70
N LYS A 358 -6.48 -17.82 -36.25
CA LYS A 358 -6.88 -18.59 -37.41
C LYS A 358 -6.96 -17.69 -38.63
N GLY A 359 -6.64 -18.25 -39.80
CA GLY A 359 -6.71 -17.51 -41.07
C GLY A 359 -7.37 -18.34 -42.16
N ILE A 360 -8.14 -17.69 -43.01
CA ILE A 360 -8.69 -18.26 -44.26
C ILE A 360 -8.35 -17.30 -45.39
N LEU A 361 -7.65 -17.78 -46.40
CA LEU A 361 -7.35 -17.00 -47.58
C LEU A 361 -8.13 -17.60 -48.80
N ARG A 362 -8.85 -16.72 -49.50
CA ARG A 362 -9.57 -17.04 -50.72
C ARG A 362 -8.94 -16.33 -51.90
N LEU A 363 -8.55 -17.12 -52.93
CA LEU A 363 -7.98 -16.66 -54.17
C LEU A 363 -8.79 -17.21 -55.33
N CYS A 364 -9.96 -16.60 -55.63
CA CYS A 364 -10.82 -16.95 -56.71
C CYS A 364 -10.56 -16.03 -57.93
N GLN A 365 -10.43 -16.59 -59.13
CA GLN A 365 -10.17 -15.82 -60.34
C GLN A 365 -11.18 -14.70 -60.55
N GLU A 366 -10.73 -13.57 -61.07
CA GLU A 366 -11.54 -12.39 -61.36
C GLU A 366 -12.23 -11.75 -60.14
N THR A 367 -11.89 -12.17 -58.93
CA THR A 367 -12.35 -11.56 -57.71
C THR A 367 -11.20 -11.00 -56.91
N PRO A 368 -11.43 -9.97 -56.03
CA PRO A 368 -10.42 -9.55 -55.09
C PRO A 368 -9.97 -10.68 -54.17
N ALA A 369 -8.67 -10.81 -53.91
CA ALA A 369 -8.17 -11.74 -52.90
C ALA A 369 -8.72 -11.37 -51.49
N GLN A 370 -9.23 -12.36 -50.78
CA GLN A 370 -9.86 -12.14 -49.48
C GLN A 370 -9.09 -12.88 -48.38
N LEU A 371 -8.72 -12.16 -47.32
CA LEU A 371 -8.10 -12.72 -46.12
C LEU A 371 -9.02 -12.48 -44.91
N MET A 372 -9.49 -13.58 -44.34
CA MET A 372 -10.25 -13.57 -43.08
C MET A 372 -9.30 -13.99 -41.94
N LEU A 373 -9.23 -13.20 -40.88
CA LEU A 373 -8.48 -13.52 -39.66
C LEU A 373 -9.38 -13.58 -38.46
N GLN A 374 -9.14 -14.53 -37.56
CA GLN A 374 -9.91 -14.70 -36.33
C GLN A 374 -9.01 -14.81 -35.13
N TYR A 375 -9.28 -13.98 -34.12
CA TYR A 375 -8.69 -14.05 -32.76
C TYR A 375 -9.82 -14.11 -31.73
N LYS A 376 -9.94 -15.23 -31.02
CA LYS A 376 -11.05 -15.46 -30.06
C LYS A 376 -12.43 -15.22 -30.74
N ASP A 377 -13.14 -14.21 -30.27
CA ASP A 377 -14.45 -13.76 -30.75
C ASP A 377 -14.38 -12.62 -31.79
N ILE A 378 -13.17 -12.16 -32.14
CA ILE A 378 -12.93 -11.09 -33.13
C ILE A 378 -12.62 -11.71 -34.44
N GLN A 379 -13.33 -11.27 -35.49
CA GLN A 379 -13.10 -11.65 -36.89
C GLN A 379 -12.98 -10.40 -37.74
N VAL A 380 -11.97 -10.36 -38.61
CA VAL A 380 -11.74 -9.28 -39.54
C VAL A 380 -11.56 -9.83 -40.98
N GLU A 381 -11.92 -9.02 -41.96
CA GLU A 381 -11.73 -9.31 -43.37
C GLU A 381 -10.89 -8.21 -44.02
N ALA A 382 -9.93 -8.62 -44.86
CA ALA A 382 -9.14 -7.72 -45.67
C ALA A 382 -9.29 -8.16 -47.17
N ALA A 383 -9.53 -7.20 -48.03
CA ALA A 383 -9.55 -7.40 -49.49
C ALA A 383 -8.28 -6.87 -50.12
N GLY A 384 -7.68 -7.67 -50.99
CA GLY A 384 -6.47 -7.32 -51.73
C GLY A 384 -6.75 -7.02 -53.20
N GLU A 385 -5.69 -7.10 -54.03
CA GLU A 385 -5.79 -6.96 -55.48
C GLU A 385 -6.63 -8.08 -56.08
N GLN A 386 -7.16 -7.84 -57.31
CA GLN A 386 -7.91 -8.81 -58.05
C GLN A 386 -7.01 -9.98 -58.49
N VAL A 387 -7.49 -11.21 -58.24
CA VAL A 387 -6.79 -12.43 -58.65
C VAL A 387 -6.90 -12.61 -60.12
N GLN A 388 -5.78 -12.71 -60.79
CA GLN A 388 -5.70 -12.87 -62.25
C GLN A 388 -5.58 -14.34 -62.64
N THR A 389 -5.85 -14.67 -63.92
CA THR A 389 -5.52 -15.96 -64.50
C THR A 389 -4.05 -15.98 -64.89
N ALA A 390 -3.30 -17.02 -64.53
CA ALA A 390 -1.86 -17.13 -64.82
C ALA A 390 -1.59 -17.22 -66.32
N GLN A 391 -0.78 -16.33 -66.83
CA GLN A 391 -0.34 -16.34 -68.28
C GLN A 391 0.83 -17.27 -68.51
N LYS A 392 1.72 -17.49 -67.51
CA LYS A 392 2.93 -18.32 -67.70
C LYS A 392 3.04 -19.40 -66.60
N GLN A 393 3.02 -19.00 -65.35
CA GLN A 393 3.16 -19.92 -64.23
C GLN A 393 2.16 -19.54 -63.10
N PRO A 394 1.26 -20.45 -62.69
CA PRO A 394 0.35 -20.21 -61.60
C PRO A 394 1.06 -20.19 -60.25
N LEU A 395 0.48 -19.53 -59.28
CA LEU A 395 0.93 -19.58 -57.90
C LEU A 395 0.85 -21.00 -57.33
N SER A 396 1.94 -21.48 -56.72
CA SER A 396 1.86 -22.76 -56.00
C SER A 396 1.26 -22.54 -54.57
N LYS A 397 0.51 -23.52 -54.12
CA LYS A 397 -0.08 -23.52 -52.77
C LYS A 397 0.99 -23.35 -51.68
N GLU A 398 2.11 -24.01 -51.83
CA GLU A 398 3.27 -23.94 -50.95
C GLU A 398 3.82 -22.53 -50.83
N THR A 399 3.96 -21.83 -51.96
CA THR A 399 4.47 -20.43 -51.98
C THR A 399 3.49 -19.51 -51.26
N VAL A 400 2.18 -19.65 -51.50
CA VAL A 400 1.16 -18.85 -50.86
C VAL A 400 1.19 -19.07 -49.33
N LEU A 401 1.17 -20.32 -48.86
CA LEU A 401 1.21 -20.67 -47.45
C LEU A 401 2.50 -20.14 -46.80
N GLU A 402 3.69 -20.32 -47.43
CA GLU A 402 4.94 -19.79 -46.92
C GLU A 402 4.90 -18.28 -46.69
N LYS A 403 4.31 -17.52 -47.62
CA LYS A 403 4.25 -16.04 -47.53
C LYS A 403 3.18 -15.58 -46.52
N MET A 404 2.04 -16.20 -46.48
CA MET A 404 0.91 -15.80 -45.67
C MET A 404 1.09 -16.14 -44.17
N GLN A 405 1.73 -17.26 -43.89
CA GLN A 405 1.97 -17.67 -42.47
C GLN A 405 3.11 -16.89 -41.80
N LYS A 406 3.84 -16.04 -42.50
CA LYS A 406 4.87 -15.18 -41.93
C LYS A 406 4.28 -13.99 -41.20
N THR A 407 4.11 -14.11 -39.88
CA THR A 407 3.55 -13.03 -39.05
C THR A 407 4.58 -11.95 -38.64
N GLY A 408 5.86 -12.16 -38.94
CA GLY A 408 6.93 -11.20 -38.67
C GLY A 408 7.03 -10.79 -37.20
N ASN A 409 7.09 -9.46 -36.97
CA ASN A 409 7.16 -8.86 -35.59
C ASN A 409 5.79 -8.66 -34.95
N THR A 410 4.69 -9.13 -35.57
CA THR A 410 3.37 -9.02 -34.95
C THR A 410 3.26 -9.96 -33.76
N PRO A 411 2.35 -9.68 -32.80
CA PRO A 411 2.15 -10.54 -31.62
C PRO A 411 1.46 -11.87 -31.95
N PHE A 412 1.21 -12.18 -33.22
CA PHE A 412 0.41 -13.31 -33.63
C PHE A 412 1.23 -14.46 -34.24
N VAL A 413 0.66 -15.68 -34.17
CA VAL A 413 1.09 -16.87 -34.88
C VAL A 413 -0.14 -17.64 -35.35
N PHE A 414 -0.14 -18.14 -36.57
CA PHE A 414 -1.23 -18.95 -37.06
C PHE A 414 -1.22 -20.34 -36.37
N GLU A 415 -2.32 -20.65 -35.68
CA GLU A 415 -2.61 -22.00 -35.18
C GLU A 415 -3.21 -22.86 -36.30
N GLU A 416 -4.04 -22.23 -37.15
CA GLU A 416 -4.73 -22.84 -38.29
C GLU A 416 -4.76 -21.84 -39.43
N PHE A 417 -4.42 -22.28 -40.66
CA PHE A 417 -4.50 -21.45 -41.83
C PHE A 417 -5.04 -22.27 -43.01
N GLN A 418 -6.21 -21.88 -43.52
CA GLN A 418 -6.89 -22.54 -44.64
C GLN A 418 -6.66 -21.72 -45.92
N LEU A 419 -6.46 -22.42 -47.03
CA LEU A 419 -6.30 -21.85 -48.36
C LEU A 419 -7.35 -22.42 -49.32
N GLU A 420 -8.20 -21.55 -49.82
CA GLU A 420 -9.15 -21.79 -50.88
C GLU A 420 -8.63 -21.08 -52.14
N MET A 421 -8.25 -21.83 -53.19
CA MET A 421 -7.58 -21.25 -54.36
C MET A 421 -8.00 -22.03 -55.62
N ASP A 422 -8.41 -21.28 -56.66
CA ASP A 422 -8.68 -21.85 -57.96
C ASP A 422 -7.40 -22.30 -58.68
N GLU A 423 -7.53 -23.30 -59.57
CA GLU A 423 -6.44 -23.69 -60.42
C GLU A 423 -6.09 -22.54 -61.39
N ASN A 424 -4.79 -22.34 -61.68
CA ASN A 424 -4.29 -21.23 -62.52
C ASN A 424 -4.48 -19.80 -61.96
N SER A 425 -4.75 -19.62 -60.67
CA SER A 425 -4.74 -18.31 -60.05
C SER A 425 -3.32 -17.67 -60.00
N PHE A 426 -3.26 -16.37 -60.29
CA PHE A 426 -2.04 -15.58 -60.18
C PHE A 426 -2.29 -14.32 -59.36
N LEU A 427 -1.36 -14.06 -58.45
CA LEU A 427 -1.25 -12.82 -57.67
C LEU A 427 0.24 -12.56 -57.39
N THR A 428 0.68 -11.30 -57.38
CA THR A 428 2.08 -10.98 -57.08
C THR A 428 2.42 -11.29 -55.64
N VAL A 429 3.65 -11.69 -55.36
CA VAL A 429 4.12 -11.90 -53.99
C VAL A 429 4.03 -10.60 -53.17
N GLY A 430 4.19 -9.44 -53.84
CA GLY A 430 4.00 -8.12 -53.24
C GLY A 430 2.56 -7.93 -52.72
N ALA A 431 1.55 -8.25 -53.56
CA ALA A 431 0.13 -8.15 -53.17
C ALA A 431 -0.25 -9.10 -52.05
N LEU A 432 0.26 -10.36 -52.06
CA LEU A 432 0.07 -11.28 -50.91
C LEU A 432 0.61 -10.74 -49.59
N ASN A 433 1.84 -10.18 -49.64
CA ASN A 433 2.48 -9.61 -48.48
C ASN A 433 1.74 -8.36 -47.98
N GLN A 434 1.17 -7.54 -48.87
CA GLN A 434 0.37 -6.38 -48.52
C GLN A 434 -0.95 -6.84 -47.85
N LEU A 435 -1.70 -7.75 -48.49
CA LEU A 435 -2.94 -8.28 -47.96
C LEU A 435 -2.76 -8.84 -46.51
N ARG A 436 -1.67 -9.59 -46.29
CA ARG A 436 -1.34 -10.10 -45.00
C ARG A 436 -1.09 -8.98 -43.97
N ARG A 437 -0.33 -7.93 -44.36
CA ARG A 437 -0.09 -6.78 -43.49
C ARG A 437 -1.39 -6.07 -43.11
N ASP A 438 -2.19 -5.77 -44.12
CA ASP A 438 -3.47 -5.07 -43.95
C ASP A 438 -4.44 -5.87 -43.05
N GLY A 439 -4.49 -7.20 -43.27
CA GLY A 439 -5.30 -8.07 -42.40
C GLY A 439 -4.84 -8.12 -40.97
N LEU A 440 -3.52 -8.25 -40.75
CA LEU A 440 -2.96 -8.27 -39.39
C LEU A 440 -3.10 -6.90 -38.70
N GLU A 441 -2.95 -5.79 -39.40
CA GLU A 441 -3.14 -4.43 -38.88
C GLU A 441 -4.62 -4.20 -38.47
N ARG A 442 -5.56 -4.53 -39.35
CA ARG A 442 -7.01 -4.48 -39.02
C ARG A 442 -7.34 -5.34 -37.78
N LEU A 443 -6.73 -6.53 -37.69
CA LEU A 443 -6.96 -7.39 -36.53
C LEU A 443 -6.44 -6.71 -35.24
N GLN A 444 -5.28 -6.06 -35.26
CA GLN A 444 -4.76 -5.31 -34.13
C GLN A 444 -5.69 -4.15 -33.74
N GLU A 445 -6.15 -3.37 -34.73
CA GLU A 445 -7.08 -2.26 -34.49
C GLU A 445 -8.39 -2.73 -33.83
N GLU A 446 -9.00 -3.83 -34.33
CA GLU A 446 -10.23 -4.35 -33.77
C GLU A 446 -10.04 -4.93 -32.36
N ILE A 447 -8.88 -5.52 -32.07
CA ILE A 447 -8.56 -5.96 -30.70
C ILE A 447 -8.46 -4.74 -29.78
N LEU A 448 -7.72 -3.70 -30.19
CA LEU A 448 -7.52 -2.50 -29.36
C LEU A 448 -8.80 -1.71 -29.16
N LYS A 449 -9.72 -1.66 -30.13
CA LYS A 449 -11.03 -1.02 -29.97
C LYS A 449 -11.82 -1.55 -28.78
N LYS A 450 -11.68 -2.83 -28.43
CA LYS A 450 -12.38 -3.43 -27.26
C LYS A 450 -11.93 -2.83 -25.92
N TYR A 451 -10.72 -2.30 -25.85
CA TYR A 451 -10.16 -1.69 -24.64
C TYR A 451 -10.38 -0.18 -24.59
N ARG A 452 -10.50 0.49 -25.75
CA ARG A 452 -10.67 1.95 -25.83
C ARG A 452 -11.95 2.38 -25.11
N ARG A 453 -11.87 3.50 -24.40
CA ARG A 453 -13.01 4.15 -23.75
C ARG A 453 -13.34 5.47 -24.44
N PRO A 454 -14.62 5.92 -24.39
CA PRO A 454 -14.97 7.24 -24.91
C PRO A 454 -14.23 8.33 -24.14
N ALA A 455 -13.92 9.42 -24.86
CA ALA A 455 -13.36 10.63 -24.26
C ALA A 455 -14.30 11.17 -23.18
N ILE A 456 -13.72 11.72 -22.13
CA ILE A 456 -14.50 12.39 -21.08
C ILE A 456 -14.94 13.75 -21.64
N ASP A 457 -16.24 13.94 -21.73
CA ASP A 457 -16.79 15.21 -22.17
C ASP A 457 -16.53 16.29 -21.11
N SER A 458 -15.61 17.19 -21.39
CA SER A 458 -15.25 18.32 -20.52
C SER A 458 -16.42 19.29 -20.26
N GLY A 459 -17.52 19.16 -21.01
CA GLY A 459 -18.75 19.95 -20.87
C GLY A 459 -19.77 19.41 -19.86
N GLN A 460 -19.63 18.18 -19.37
CA GLN A 460 -20.54 17.60 -18.38
C GLN A 460 -19.89 17.43 -17.00
N GLN A 461 -19.26 18.46 -16.48
CA GLN A 461 -18.93 18.55 -15.04
C GLN A 461 -20.22 18.70 -14.19
N LYS A 462 -21.14 17.76 -14.29
CA LYS A 462 -22.17 17.59 -13.26
C LYS A 462 -21.55 16.80 -12.11
N ARG A 463 -21.26 17.51 -11.04
CA ARG A 463 -21.04 16.92 -9.72
C ARG A 463 -22.17 15.92 -9.46
N VAL A 464 -21.91 14.64 -9.62
CA VAL A 464 -22.81 13.61 -9.13
C VAL A 464 -22.55 13.54 -7.63
N PRO A 465 -23.53 13.90 -6.77
CA PRO A 465 -23.36 13.68 -5.34
C PRO A 465 -23.18 12.17 -5.13
N CYS A 466 -22.01 11.75 -4.69
CA CYS A 466 -21.80 10.39 -4.24
C CYS A 466 -22.53 10.22 -2.91
N SER A 467 -23.83 9.90 -2.97
CA SER A 467 -24.55 9.40 -1.82
C SER A 467 -24.07 7.96 -1.59
N LEU A 468 -23.46 7.68 -0.47
CA LEU A 468 -23.12 6.34 0.02
C LEU A 468 -24.36 5.43 0.26
N THR A 469 -25.51 5.80 -0.29
CA THR A 469 -26.78 5.06 -0.28
C THR A 469 -27.21 4.75 -1.72
N GLY A 470 -26.39 4.01 -2.45
CA GLY A 470 -26.71 3.57 -3.81
C GLY A 470 -26.37 2.10 -3.98
N THR A 471 -27.32 1.21 -3.67
CA THR A 471 -27.34 -0.17 -4.16
C THR A 471 -27.34 -0.14 -5.69
N SER A 472 -26.19 -0.17 -6.33
CA SER A 472 -26.11 -0.53 -7.74
C SER A 472 -26.22 -2.04 -7.83
N SER A 473 -27.36 -2.51 -8.32
CA SER A 473 -27.64 -3.89 -8.69
C SER A 473 -26.64 -4.34 -9.76
N LEU A 474 -25.61 -5.06 -9.36
CA LEU A 474 -24.91 -5.99 -10.22
C LEU A 474 -25.79 -7.25 -10.33
N THR A 475 -26.57 -7.34 -11.40
CA THR A 475 -27.28 -8.55 -11.80
C THR A 475 -26.27 -9.62 -12.15
N GLY A 476 -26.16 -10.63 -11.28
CA GLY A 476 -25.38 -11.82 -11.58
C GLY A 476 -24.87 -12.61 -10.39
N ALA A 477 -25.66 -12.82 -9.31
CA ALA A 477 -25.54 -14.00 -8.44
C ALA A 477 -26.71 -14.01 -7.45
N SER A 478 -27.51 -15.05 -7.55
CA SER A 478 -28.71 -15.35 -6.79
C SER A 478 -28.48 -15.46 -5.26
N GLY A 479 -29.37 -14.83 -4.50
CA GLY A 479 -29.91 -15.33 -3.24
C GLY A 479 -29.23 -14.82 -1.98
N PHE A 480 -29.78 -13.78 -1.38
CA PHE A 480 -30.20 -13.68 0.01
C PHE A 480 -30.68 -12.24 0.29
N THR A 481 -31.96 -12.00 0.02
CA THR A 481 -32.65 -10.81 0.54
C THR A 481 -33.15 -11.15 1.96
N LYS A 482 -32.61 -10.46 2.98
CA LYS A 482 -33.31 -10.25 4.23
C LYS A 482 -33.55 -8.75 4.40
N THR A 483 -34.78 -8.37 4.13
CA THR A 483 -35.38 -7.07 4.46
C THR A 483 -35.47 -6.94 5.97
N PHE A 484 -34.78 -5.94 6.55
CA PHE A 484 -35.09 -5.46 7.88
C PHE A 484 -35.94 -4.19 7.74
N GLY A 485 -37.19 -4.29 8.13
CA GLY A 485 -38.12 -3.18 8.26
C GLY A 485 -37.71 -2.29 9.43
N LEU A 486 -37.59 -0.99 9.17
CA LEU A 486 -37.52 0.01 10.20
C LEU A 486 -38.94 0.34 10.64
N THR A 487 -39.32 -0.04 11.86
CA THR A 487 -40.46 0.54 12.55
C THR A 487 -39.96 1.81 13.27
N GLU A 488 -40.59 2.93 12.89
CA GLU A 488 -40.51 4.16 13.66
C GLU A 488 -41.13 3.92 15.04
N ASP A 489 -40.34 4.12 16.09
CA ASP A 489 -40.90 4.34 17.41
C ASP A 489 -40.21 5.55 18.06
N SER A 490 -41.01 6.60 18.15
CA SER A 490 -40.68 7.88 18.74
C SER A 490 -40.76 7.78 20.23
N SER A 491 -39.70 8.04 20.96
CA SER A 491 -39.66 8.79 22.20
C SER A 491 -38.39 8.50 23.01
N LEU A 492 -37.39 9.34 22.88
CA LEU A 492 -36.47 9.66 23.99
C LEU A 492 -35.93 11.08 23.72
N THR A 493 -36.65 12.04 24.29
CA THR A 493 -36.19 13.42 24.42
C THR A 493 -35.09 13.49 25.48
N GLY A 494 -33.86 13.55 24.98
CA GLY A 494 -32.68 13.92 25.74
C GLY A 494 -32.09 15.20 25.11
N THR A 495 -32.54 16.34 25.58
CA THR A 495 -32.01 17.66 25.20
C THR A 495 -30.55 17.77 25.59
N SER A 496 -29.65 17.61 24.60
CA SER A 496 -28.27 18.09 24.74
C SER A 496 -28.29 19.61 24.56
N PRO A 497 -27.75 20.41 25.49
CA PRO A 497 -27.74 21.86 25.31
C PRO A 497 -26.78 22.22 24.17
N ASN A 498 -27.34 22.75 23.08
CA ASN A 498 -26.60 23.46 22.06
C ASN A 498 -25.84 24.61 22.72
N LYS A 499 -24.61 24.40 23.17
CA LYS A 499 -23.67 25.45 23.51
C LYS A 499 -23.32 26.17 22.21
N LEU A 500 -23.92 27.32 21.96
CA LEU A 500 -23.41 28.34 21.06
C LEU A 500 -21.88 28.42 21.29
N ARG A 501 -21.08 27.94 20.34
CA ARG A 501 -19.63 28.15 20.35
C ARG A 501 -19.39 29.64 20.22
N SER A 502 -19.04 30.30 21.32
CA SER A 502 -18.47 31.64 21.30
C SER A 502 -17.23 31.57 20.38
N THR A 503 -17.07 32.59 19.56
CA THR A 503 -15.85 32.89 18.79
C THR A 503 -14.71 33.10 19.76
N ARG A 504 -14.02 32.01 20.14
CA ARG A 504 -12.78 32.07 20.93
C ARG A 504 -11.64 32.35 19.95
N ASP A 505 -10.98 33.46 20.10
CA ASP A 505 -9.80 33.85 19.31
C ASP A 505 -8.57 32.93 19.47
N CYS A 506 -8.62 31.96 20.36
CA CYS A 506 -7.55 30.98 20.62
C CYS A 506 -8.03 29.55 20.37
N PRO A 507 -7.22 28.72 19.66
CA PRO A 507 -7.51 27.30 19.47
C PRO A 507 -7.53 26.56 20.83
N GLU A 508 -8.35 25.51 20.93
CA GLU A 508 -8.45 24.68 22.13
C GLU A 508 -7.16 23.92 22.35
N LEU A 509 -6.72 23.84 23.62
CA LEU A 509 -5.56 23.00 23.98
C LEU A 509 -6.03 21.56 24.25
N ARG A 510 -5.49 20.61 23.48
CA ARG A 510 -5.81 19.19 23.57
C ARG A 510 -4.56 18.40 23.86
N ILE A 511 -4.66 17.35 24.63
CA ILE A 511 -3.50 16.58 25.11
C ILE A 511 -3.69 15.10 24.83
N LEU A 512 -2.71 14.48 24.13
CA LEU A 512 -2.59 13.03 24.05
C LEU A 512 -1.67 12.54 25.18
N ALA A 513 -2.16 11.60 25.98
CA ALA A 513 -1.45 10.98 27.07
C ALA A 513 -1.27 9.47 26.82
N GLU A 514 -0.01 9.02 26.68
CA GLU A 514 0.36 7.62 26.48
C GLU A 514 0.75 6.91 27.79
N THR A 515 0.65 7.60 28.93
CA THR A 515 0.88 7.01 30.26
C THR A 515 -0.12 7.56 31.30
N PRO A 516 -0.38 6.84 32.41
CA PRO A 516 -1.23 7.32 33.50
C PRO A 516 -0.72 8.62 34.15
N GLU A 517 0.59 8.80 34.24
CA GLU A 517 1.21 9.98 34.82
C GLU A 517 1.00 11.22 33.94
N GLN A 518 1.09 11.06 32.63
CA GLN A 518 0.80 12.11 31.63
C GLN A 518 -0.70 12.48 31.69
N PHE A 519 -1.59 11.49 31.82
CA PHE A 519 -3.02 11.74 32.02
C PHE A 519 -3.29 12.58 33.24
N GLN A 520 -2.65 12.29 34.40
CA GLN A 520 -2.81 13.06 35.61
C GLN A 520 -2.37 14.51 35.40
N ALA A 521 -1.19 14.74 34.82
CA ALA A 521 -0.71 16.07 34.51
C ALA A 521 -1.65 16.86 33.59
N ALA A 522 -2.18 16.19 32.53
CA ALA A 522 -3.14 16.77 31.60
C ALA A 522 -4.47 17.12 32.28
N ARG A 523 -4.98 16.25 33.16
CA ARG A 523 -6.19 16.45 33.94
C ARG A 523 -6.06 17.65 34.89
N ASP A 524 -4.94 17.74 35.57
CA ASP A 524 -4.70 18.75 36.60
C ASP A 524 -4.41 20.13 35.97
N PHE A 525 -4.05 20.19 34.68
CA PHE A 525 -3.73 21.43 33.99
C PHE A 525 -5.01 22.21 33.56
N PRO A 526 -5.21 23.45 34.06
CA PRO A 526 -6.48 24.19 33.86
C PRO A 526 -6.80 24.52 32.40
N GLY A 527 -5.77 24.69 31.55
CA GLY A 527 -5.92 25.07 30.15
C GLY A 527 -6.36 23.94 29.18
N THR A 528 -6.37 22.69 29.65
CA THR A 528 -6.75 21.54 28.82
C THR A 528 -8.25 21.52 28.56
N SER A 529 -8.67 21.38 27.29
CA SER A 529 -10.07 21.20 26.90
C SER A 529 -10.42 19.72 26.67
N ARG A 530 -9.49 18.95 26.09
CA ARG A 530 -9.68 17.54 25.73
C ARG A 530 -8.45 16.72 26.06
N ILE A 531 -8.65 15.50 26.54
CA ILE A 531 -7.60 14.50 26.78
C ILE A 531 -7.88 13.27 25.91
N TYR A 532 -6.89 12.85 25.15
CA TYR A 532 -6.87 11.57 24.43
C TYR A 532 -6.14 10.55 25.30
N LEU A 533 -6.82 9.48 25.66
CA LEU A 533 -6.23 8.33 26.39
C LEU A 533 -5.74 7.30 25.39
N GLU A 534 -4.48 6.98 25.41
CA GLU A 534 -3.90 5.93 24.56
C GLU A 534 -4.33 4.54 25.06
N ALA A 535 -5.14 3.82 24.26
CA ALA A 535 -5.65 2.49 24.65
C ALA A 535 -4.54 1.48 24.92
N SER A 536 -3.43 1.54 24.20
CA SER A 536 -2.28 0.63 24.36
C SER A 536 -1.43 0.90 25.61
N ALA A 537 -1.71 1.98 26.34
CA ALA A 537 -1.11 2.27 27.64
C ALA A 537 -1.65 1.39 28.78
N TYR A 538 -2.80 0.79 28.57
CA TYR A 538 -3.52 0.01 29.58
C TYR A 538 -3.59 -1.47 29.17
N PRO A 539 -3.38 -2.42 30.12
CA PRO A 539 -3.43 -3.85 29.80
C PRO A 539 -4.84 -4.28 29.36
N ARG A 540 -4.91 -5.18 28.40
CA ARG A 540 -6.18 -5.72 27.90
C ARG A 540 -6.80 -6.78 28.80
N THR A 541 -5.98 -7.54 29.51
CA THR A 541 -6.42 -8.59 30.42
C THR A 541 -5.83 -8.36 31.80
N SER A 542 -6.64 -8.60 32.83
CA SER A 542 -6.14 -8.75 34.20
C SER A 542 -5.38 -10.07 34.31
N LEU A 543 -4.15 -10.13 33.89
CA LEU A 543 -3.33 -11.35 34.02
C LEU A 543 -2.92 -11.53 35.48
N PRO A 544 -3.21 -12.69 36.09
CA PRO A 544 -2.53 -13.10 37.30
C PRO A 544 -1.06 -13.30 36.93
N ARG A 545 -0.16 -12.43 37.43
CA ARG A 545 1.28 -12.62 37.26
C ARG A 545 1.65 -13.97 37.82
N ARG A 546 2.12 -14.89 36.99
CA ARG A 546 2.79 -16.12 37.42
C ARG A 546 3.84 -15.73 38.45
N LYS A 547 3.60 -16.15 39.73
CA LYS A 547 4.59 -16.09 40.80
C LYS A 547 5.83 -16.83 40.36
N LYS A 548 6.93 -16.14 39.96
CA LYS A 548 8.27 -16.69 40.09
C LYS A 548 8.58 -16.70 41.60
N ALA A 549 8.29 -17.81 42.23
CA ALA A 549 8.93 -18.15 43.51
C ALA A 549 10.42 -18.36 43.19
N GLN A 550 11.23 -17.42 43.63
CA GLN A 550 12.51 -17.60 44.30
C GLN A 550 13.34 -16.30 44.26
N LEU A 551 13.73 -15.93 45.47
CA LEU A 551 14.71 -14.92 45.90
C LEU A 551 14.20 -13.47 46.11
N GLY A 552 13.71 -13.25 47.31
CA GLY A 552 14.08 -12.16 48.22
C GLY A 552 13.98 -10.71 47.74
N ARG A 553 12.84 -10.15 47.82
CA ARG A 553 12.35 -8.81 48.24
C ARG A 553 11.04 -8.51 47.51
N SER A 554 9.94 -8.67 48.25
CA SER A 554 8.61 -8.42 47.73
C SER A 554 8.28 -6.93 47.80
N THR A 555 8.06 -6.31 46.68
CA THR A 555 7.04 -5.28 46.56
C THR A 555 5.88 -5.94 45.81
N VAL A 556 4.79 -6.20 46.56
CA VAL A 556 3.51 -6.66 46.01
C VAL A 556 2.96 -5.49 45.20
N GLN A 557 3.14 -5.51 43.89
CA GLN A 557 2.34 -4.68 43.00
C GLN A 557 1.00 -5.37 42.81
N GLU A 558 -0.07 -4.66 43.13
CA GLU A 558 -1.45 -5.07 42.89
C GLU A 558 -1.67 -5.48 41.44
N PRO A 559 -2.58 -6.44 41.14
CA PRO A 559 -2.89 -6.81 39.76
C PRO A 559 -3.44 -5.57 39.03
N SER A 560 -2.76 -5.12 37.96
CA SER A 560 -3.26 -4.01 37.16
C SER A 560 -4.61 -4.39 36.55
N SER A 561 -5.64 -3.59 36.82
CA SER A 561 -6.97 -3.74 36.22
C SER A 561 -6.90 -3.54 34.69
N SER A 562 -7.78 -4.22 33.95
CA SER A 562 -7.82 -4.13 32.48
C SER A 562 -8.31 -2.75 32.00
N LEU A 563 -8.05 -2.40 30.71
CA LEU A 563 -8.52 -1.16 30.09
C LEU A 563 -10.02 -0.91 30.35
N PRO A 564 -10.96 -1.83 30.10
CA PRO A 564 -12.39 -1.57 30.35
C PRO A 564 -12.69 -1.23 31.82
N GLN A 565 -11.99 -1.87 32.78
CA GLN A 565 -12.17 -1.61 34.19
C GLN A 565 -11.67 -0.22 34.62
N GLN A 566 -10.58 0.26 34.01
CA GLN A 566 -9.98 1.56 34.34
C GLN A 566 -10.67 2.72 33.62
N LEU A 567 -11.10 2.50 32.38
CA LEU A 567 -11.57 3.55 31.46
C LEU A 567 -12.70 4.38 32.07
N LYS A 568 -13.70 3.73 32.69
CA LYS A 568 -14.82 4.45 33.34
C LYS A 568 -14.35 5.41 34.43
N GLY A 569 -13.36 5.01 35.22
CA GLY A 569 -12.77 5.86 36.27
C GLY A 569 -12.00 7.05 35.70
N LEU A 570 -11.23 6.80 34.61
CA LEU A 570 -10.44 7.86 33.95
C LEU A 570 -11.34 8.90 33.25
N VAL A 571 -12.37 8.43 32.53
CA VAL A 571 -13.38 9.31 31.91
C VAL A 571 -14.06 10.18 32.95
N ARG A 572 -14.52 9.59 34.06
CA ARG A 572 -15.14 10.35 35.17
C ARG A 572 -14.18 11.41 35.73
N GLN A 573 -12.91 11.07 35.98
CA GLN A 573 -11.92 12.02 36.49
C GLN A 573 -11.68 13.19 35.51
N ALA A 574 -11.67 12.93 34.19
CA ALA A 574 -11.56 13.99 33.17
C ALA A 574 -12.80 14.91 33.22
N HIS A 575 -14.02 14.34 33.28
CA HIS A 575 -15.27 15.10 33.34
C HIS A 575 -15.39 15.91 34.63
N GLU A 576 -15.00 15.36 35.78
CA GLU A 576 -14.98 16.08 37.07
C GLU A 576 -14.05 17.30 37.04
N SER A 577 -13.00 17.25 36.17
CA SER A 577 -12.09 18.37 35.89
C SER A 577 -12.55 19.28 34.74
N GLY A 578 -13.77 19.07 34.22
CA GLY A 578 -14.37 19.87 33.14
C GLY A 578 -13.75 19.64 31.74
N LYS A 579 -13.18 18.47 31.49
CA LYS A 579 -12.46 18.13 30.24
C LYS A 579 -13.17 17.03 29.47
N GLU A 580 -13.18 17.13 28.14
CA GLU A 580 -13.57 16.01 27.29
C GLU A 580 -12.50 14.89 27.37
N CYS A 581 -12.97 13.65 27.29
CA CYS A 581 -12.13 12.45 27.33
C CYS A 581 -12.38 11.57 26.10
N TYR A 582 -11.39 11.46 25.24
CA TYR A 582 -11.43 10.63 24.05
C TYR A 582 -10.55 9.39 24.22
N LEU A 583 -10.97 8.24 23.72
CA LEU A 583 -10.14 7.04 23.66
C LEU A 583 -9.38 7.00 22.31
N ALA A 584 -8.05 7.09 22.35
CA ALA A 584 -7.22 6.88 21.18
C ALA A 584 -7.03 5.37 20.96
N LEU A 585 -7.50 4.86 19.82
CA LEU A 585 -7.36 3.46 19.45
C LEU A 585 -5.91 3.12 19.06
N PRO A 586 -5.49 1.84 19.09
CA PRO A 586 -4.11 1.45 18.82
C PRO A 586 -3.64 1.85 17.42
N TYR A 587 -2.38 2.26 17.25
CA TYR A 587 -1.83 2.64 15.94
C TYR A 587 -1.97 1.56 14.86
N ILE A 588 -1.99 0.29 15.26
CA ILE A 588 -2.14 -0.87 14.40
C ILE A 588 -3.31 -1.72 14.90
N PHE A 589 -4.31 -1.88 14.04
CA PHE A 589 -5.57 -2.55 14.38
C PHE A 589 -5.76 -3.80 13.53
N ARG A 590 -5.09 -4.91 13.91
CA ARG A 590 -5.15 -6.20 13.22
C ARG A 590 -6.29 -7.07 13.75
N MET A 591 -6.51 -8.22 13.11
CA MET A 591 -7.59 -9.15 13.41
C MET A 591 -7.71 -9.50 14.93
N GLU A 592 -6.59 -9.79 15.60
CA GLU A 592 -6.61 -10.11 17.04
C GLU A 592 -7.03 -8.89 17.88
N THR A 593 -6.52 -7.71 17.55
CA THR A 593 -6.88 -6.43 18.17
C THR A 593 -8.37 -6.15 17.97
N ALA A 594 -8.86 -6.28 16.76
CA ALA A 594 -10.27 -6.09 16.43
C ALA A 594 -11.19 -7.06 17.18
N ARG A 595 -10.84 -8.34 17.24
CA ARG A 595 -11.58 -9.35 18.02
C ARG A 595 -11.66 -8.99 19.51
N TRP A 596 -10.55 -8.51 20.07
CA TRP A 596 -10.53 -8.10 21.46
C TRP A 596 -11.43 -6.89 21.71
N PHE A 597 -11.34 -5.84 20.89
CA PHE A 597 -12.19 -4.65 21.02
C PHE A 597 -13.67 -4.99 20.81
N SER A 598 -14.02 -5.81 19.83
CA SER A 598 -15.39 -6.28 19.62
C SER A 598 -15.94 -7.01 20.83
N GLY A 599 -15.17 -7.93 21.40
CA GLY A 599 -15.58 -8.71 22.57
C GLY A 599 -15.75 -7.90 23.86
N ASN A 600 -15.09 -6.73 23.95
CA ASN A 600 -15.15 -5.85 25.12
C ASN A 600 -15.88 -4.53 24.86
N TRP A 601 -16.46 -4.37 23.66
CA TRP A 601 -17.03 -3.10 23.21
C TRP A 601 -18.12 -2.57 24.13
N ALA A 602 -19.01 -3.44 24.60
CA ALA A 602 -20.10 -3.05 25.49
C ALA A 602 -19.59 -2.35 26.78
N GLU A 603 -18.50 -2.83 27.36
CA GLU A 603 -17.90 -2.25 28.56
C GLU A 603 -17.12 -0.96 28.23
N ILE A 604 -16.45 -0.91 27.09
CA ILE A 604 -15.73 0.28 26.59
C ILE A 604 -16.74 1.40 26.33
N ALA A 605 -17.83 1.12 25.64
CA ALA A 605 -18.87 2.10 25.33
C ALA A 605 -19.56 2.63 26.60
N LYS A 606 -19.84 1.75 27.59
CA LYS A 606 -20.40 2.15 28.89
C LYS A 606 -19.49 3.05 29.74
N ALA A 607 -18.21 3.14 29.42
CA ALA A 607 -17.31 4.06 30.11
C ALA A 607 -17.67 5.52 29.89
N GLY A 608 -18.39 5.85 28.79
CA GLY A 608 -18.92 7.18 28.49
C GLY A 608 -17.88 8.17 27.98
N ALA A 609 -16.88 7.70 27.23
CA ALA A 609 -15.94 8.60 26.54
C ALA A 609 -16.71 9.49 25.55
N ASP A 610 -16.28 10.75 25.41
CA ASP A 610 -16.89 11.74 24.50
C ASP A 610 -16.62 11.42 23.02
N GLY A 611 -15.58 10.63 22.73
CA GLY A 611 -15.27 10.20 21.38
C GLY A 611 -14.02 9.31 21.28
N TYR A 612 -13.62 9.09 20.04
CA TYR A 612 -12.54 8.18 19.68
C TYR A 612 -11.57 8.85 18.70
N LEU A 613 -10.26 8.67 18.92
CA LEU A 613 -9.22 9.07 17.97
C LEU A 613 -8.80 7.83 17.18
N VAL A 614 -8.99 7.87 15.83
CA VAL A 614 -8.70 6.76 14.91
C VAL A 614 -7.49 7.06 14.07
N ARG A 615 -6.65 6.05 13.80
CA ARG A 615 -5.34 6.18 13.15
C ARG A 615 -5.18 5.37 11.88
N ASN A 616 -6.19 4.57 11.54
CA ASN A 616 -6.19 3.71 10.36
C ASN A 616 -7.63 3.46 9.87
N TYR A 617 -7.74 2.97 8.66
CA TYR A 617 -9.04 2.70 8.03
C TYR A 617 -9.83 1.56 8.69
N GLU A 618 -9.13 0.64 9.36
CA GLU A 618 -9.77 -0.45 10.13
C GLU A 618 -10.65 0.10 11.25
N GLU A 619 -10.12 1.04 12.01
CA GLU A 619 -10.80 1.65 13.17
C GLU A 619 -12.01 2.47 12.77
N ILE A 620 -11.96 3.15 11.63
CA ILE A 620 -13.09 3.93 11.10
C ILE A 620 -14.29 3.01 10.84
N GLN A 621 -14.06 1.92 10.11
CA GLN A 621 -15.13 0.98 9.78
C GLN A 621 -15.58 0.18 11.02
N PHE A 622 -14.64 -0.17 11.91
CA PHE A 622 -14.95 -0.83 13.16
C PHE A 622 -15.92 0.01 14.01
N LEU A 623 -15.63 1.29 14.23
CA LEU A 623 -16.50 2.18 14.99
C LEU A 623 -17.88 2.39 14.35
N LYS A 624 -17.91 2.49 13.01
CA LYS A 624 -19.15 2.55 12.22
C LYS A 624 -20.01 1.30 12.48
N GLU A 625 -19.43 0.09 12.41
CA GLU A 625 -20.13 -1.17 12.67
C GLU A 625 -20.54 -1.33 14.15
N MET A 626 -19.81 -0.68 15.08
CA MET A 626 -20.18 -0.62 16.49
C MET A 626 -21.24 0.45 16.80
N GLY A 627 -21.76 1.16 15.80
CA GLY A 627 -22.81 2.15 15.94
C GLY A 627 -22.38 3.50 16.51
N VAL A 628 -21.07 3.82 16.45
CA VAL A 628 -20.55 5.13 16.88
C VAL A 628 -20.86 6.17 15.82
N GLY A 629 -21.50 7.27 16.23
CA GLY A 629 -21.80 8.39 15.34
C GLY A 629 -20.53 9.13 14.87
N PRO A 630 -20.50 9.66 13.64
CA PRO A 630 -19.32 10.32 13.06
C PRO A 630 -18.84 11.51 13.90
N ASP A 631 -19.72 12.20 14.61
CA ASP A 631 -19.37 13.36 15.46
C ASP A 631 -18.49 12.98 16.67
N CYS A 632 -18.51 11.72 17.07
CA CYS A 632 -17.67 11.18 18.13
C CYS A 632 -16.35 10.59 17.62
N VAL A 633 -16.05 10.70 16.30
CA VAL A 633 -14.84 10.13 15.71
C VAL A 633 -13.94 11.22 15.15
N GLN A 634 -12.67 11.21 15.56
CA GLN A 634 -11.63 12.09 15.03
C GLN A 634 -10.56 11.26 14.32
N GLY A 635 -10.25 11.62 13.05
CA GLY A 635 -9.13 11.05 12.31
C GLY A 635 -7.79 11.66 12.74
N ASP A 636 -6.79 10.83 13.03
CA ASP A 636 -5.43 11.28 13.34
C ASP A 636 -4.60 11.53 12.06
N TYR A 637 -3.44 12.16 12.19
CA TYR A 637 -2.55 12.53 11.08
C TYR A 637 -2.15 11.37 10.16
N ASN A 638 -2.23 10.13 10.65
CA ASN A 638 -1.96 8.89 9.89
C ASN A 638 -2.95 8.62 8.75
N ILE A 639 -4.09 9.33 8.71
CA ILE A 639 -5.13 9.18 7.68
C ILE A 639 -4.86 10.12 6.49
N TYR A 640 -3.85 10.95 6.56
CA TYR A 640 -3.27 11.78 5.50
C TYR A 640 -4.26 12.60 4.64
N GLY A 641 -4.53 13.84 5.04
CA GLY A 641 -5.26 14.82 4.23
C GLY A 641 -4.33 15.90 3.66
N TYR A 642 -3.63 15.64 2.54
CA TYR A 642 -2.59 16.52 2.01
C TYR A 642 -3.10 17.56 1.00
N SER A 643 -4.33 17.43 0.53
CA SER A 643 -4.97 18.32 -0.44
C SER A 643 -6.43 18.56 -0.06
N ASP A 644 -7.07 19.55 -0.67
CA ASP A 644 -8.51 19.79 -0.47
C ASP A 644 -9.35 18.63 -1.02
N GLU A 645 -8.92 17.97 -2.09
CA GLU A 645 -9.54 16.75 -2.61
C GLU A 645 -9.42 15.59 -1.61
N ALA A 646 -8.25 15.49 -0.93
CA ALA A 646 -8.12 14.51 0.15
C ALA A 646 -9.07 14.83 1.32
N ILE A 647 -9.25 16.10 1.67
CA ILE A 647 -10.21 16.52 2.69
C ILE A 647 -11.65 16.20 2.25
N GLN A 648 -11.99 16.43 0.97
CA GLN A 648 -13.31 16.05 0.42
C GLN A 648 -13.51 14.54 0.48
N GLY A 649 -12.53 13.75 0.01
CA GLY A 649 -12.59 12.29 0.11
C GLY A 649 -12.72 11.79 1.56
N LEU A 650 -12.01 12.41 2.50
CA LEU A 650 -12.11 12.12 3.93
C LEU A 650 -13.47 12.49 4.51
N SER A 651 -14.11 13.56 4.04
CA SER A 651 -15.43 13.97 4.52
C SER A 651 -16.55 12.98 4.18
N LEU A 652 -16.31 12.06 3.25
CA LEU A 652 -17.23 10.97 2.93
C LEU A 652 -17.07 9.78 3.88
N LEU A 653 -16.01 9.73 4.68
CA LEU A 653 -15.80 8.70 5.68
C LEU A 653 -16.53 9.05 6.99
N PRO A 654 -16.90 8.06 7.80
CA PRO A 654 -17.69 8.27 9.02
C PRO A 654 -16.88 8.86 10.18
N PHE A 655 -16.33 10.06 9.99
CA PHE A 655 -15.76 10.89 11.06
C PHE A 655 -15.86 12.39 10.70
N SER A 656 -15.96 13.25 11.71
CA SER A 656 -16.23 14.68 11.52
C SER A 656 -15.04 15.60 11.82
N GLN A 657 -14.07 15.15 12.60
CA GLN A 657 -12.89 15.91 13.00
C GLN A 657 -11.60 15.25 12.47
N ARG A 658 -10.59 16.06 12.13
CA ARG A 658 -9.31 15.55 11.63
C ARG A 658 -8.12 16.23 12.24
N THR A 659 -7.01 15.52 12.35
CA THR A 659 -5.69 16.06 12.66
C THR A 659 -4.98 16.39 11.35
N LEU A 660 -4.37 17.57 11.30
CA LEU A 660 -3.67 18.08 10.12
C LEU A 660 -2.34 17.32 9.89
N PRO A 661 -1.88 17.23 8.63
CA PRO A 661 -0.66 16.50 8.30
C PRO A 661 0.60 17.08 8.93
N VAL A 662 1.48 16.21 9.42
CA VAL A 662 2.76 16.59 10.07
C VAL A 662 3.91 16.81 9.09
N GLU A 663 3.75 16.45 7.81
CA GLU A 663 4.77 16.59 6.76
C GLU A 663 4.56 17.84 5.87
N LEU A 664 3.51 18.62 6.08
CA LEU A 664 3.27 19.87 5.36
C LEU A 664 3.94 21.07 6.07
N ASN A 665 4.48 22.02 5.28
CA ASN A 665 4.99 23.26 5.81
C ASN A 665 3.89 24.30 6.02
N PHE A 666 4.22 25.42 6.65
CA PHE A 666 3.27 26.50 6.94
C PHE A 666 2.56 27.04 5.69
N LYS A 667 3.28 27.21 4.56
CA LYS A 667 2.66 27.72 3.32
C LYS A 667 1.66 26.70 2.74
N GLU A 668 2.00 25.42 2.78
CA GLU A 668 1.15 24.32 2.33
C GLU A 668 -0.09 24.17 3.24
N LEU A 669 0.10 24.27 4.56
CA LEU A 669 -1.00 24.27 5.53
C LEU A 669 -1.91 25.49 5.34
N LYS A 670 -1.35 26.68 5.07
CA LYS A 670 -2.13 27.89 4.79
C LYS A 670 -2.95 27.78 3.51
N ALA A 671 -2.46 27.06 2.51
CA ALA A 671 -3.19 26.78 1.26
C ALA A 671 -4.28 25.73 1.44
N LEU A 672 -4.16 24.88 2.48
CA LEU A 672 -5.13 23.85 2.81
C LEU A 672 -6.25 24.41 3.70
N ASN A 673 -7.48 23.92 3.54
CA ASN A 673 -8.56 24.27 4.47
C ASN A 673 -8.30 23.66 5.87
N CYS A 674 -7.67 24.46 6.76
CA CYS A 674 -7.33 24.02 8.12
C CYS A 674 -8.48 24.20 9.13
N LYS A 675 -9.58 24.87 8.76
CA LYS A 675 -10.71 25.13 9.68
C LYS A 675 -11.31 23.80 10.18
N GLY A 676 -11.56 23.75 11.48
CA GLY A 676 -12.09 22.55 12.14
C GLY A 676 -11.04 21.44 12.36
N GLY A 677 -9.82 21.61 11.82
CA GLY A 677 -8.72 20.66 12.02
C GLY A 677 -8.00 20.87 13.36
N GLU A 678 -7.25 19.85 13.77
CA GLU A 678 -6.35 19.87 14.93
C GLU A 678 -4.90 19.83 14.46
N LEU A 679 -4.04 20.64 15.04
CA LEU A 679 -2.61 20.68 14.69
C LEU A 679 -1.77 20.17 15.85
N ILE A 680 -0.86 19.20 15.55
CA ILE A 680 0.12 18.73 16.54
C ILE A 680 1.24 19.78 16.65
N VAL A 681 1.45 20.31 17.83
CA VAL A 681 2.39 21.39 18.08
C VAL A 681 3.55 20.99 19.03
N TYR A 682 3.39 19.84 19.71
CA TYR A 682 4.45 19.28 20.57
C TYR A 682 4.38 17.75 20.57
N GLY A 683 5.54 17.10 20.71
CA GLY A 683 5.74 15.72 21.11
C GLY A 683 6.81 14.99 20.31
N TYR A 684 7.28 13.85 20.83
CA TYR A 684 8.15 12.94 20.09
C TYR A 684 7.32 12.22 19.03
N GLN A 685 7.48 12.68 17.77
CA GLN A 685 6.70 12.14 16.65
C GLN A 685 7.04 10.67 16.43
N PRO A 686 6.05 9.76 16.33
CA PRO A 686 6.27 8.41 15.82
C PRO A 686 6.78 8.48 14.37
N VAL A 687 7.98 7.96 14.14
CA VAL A 687 8.60 7.97 12.81
C VAL A 687 8.47 6.63 12.10
N MET A 688 8.16 5.55 12.85
CA MET A 688 7.93 4.22 12.25
C MET A 688 7.13 3.32 13.19
N PHE A 689 6.17 2.61 12.61
CA PHE A 689 5.48 1.48 13.23
C PHE A 689 5.97 0.19 12.56
N SER A 690 6.31 -0.83 13.34
CA SER A 690 6.88 -2.07 12.81
C SER A 690 6.34 -3.32 13.50
N SER A 691 5.90 -4.31 12.71
CA SER A 691 5.59 -5.64 13.21
C SER A 691 6.83 -6.40 13.72
N GLN A 692 8.05 -5.93 13.40
CA GLN A 692 9.27 -6.48 13.99
C GLN A 692 9.44 -5.98 15.42
N CYS A 693 9.90 -6.87 16.30
CA CYS A 693 10.20 -6.54 17.68
C CYS A 693 11.71 -6.59 17.91
N LEU A 694 12.35 -5.42 18.09
CA LEU A 694 13.79 -5.32 18.34
C LEU A 694 14.22 -6.18 19.52
N LYS A 695 13.47 -6.15 20.61
CA LYS A 695 13.77 -6.95 21.81
C LYS A 695 13.72 -8.46 21.52
N LYS A 696 12.69 -8.94 20.80
CA LYS A 696 12.59 -10.36 20.40
C LYS A 696 13.74 -10.76 19.49
N ASN A 697 14.10 -9.89 18.54
CA ASN A 697 15.13 -10.20 17.54
C ASN A 697 16.56 -10.17 18.12
N THR A 698 16.79 -9.48 19.23
CA THR A 698 18.13 -9.38 19.86
C THR A 698 18.24 -10.13 21.17
N SER A 699 17.45 -9.79 22.17
CA SER A 699 17.59 -10.33 23.54
C SER A 699 16.55 -11.39 23.93
N GLY A 700 15.56 -11.61 23.08
CA GLY A 700 14.43 -12.53 23.31
C GLY A 700 13.19 -11.84 23.86
N CYS A 701 12.02 -12.43 23.60
CA CYS A 701 10.74 -11.90 24.04
C CYS A 701 10.51 -12.15 25.52
N THR A 702 10.19 -11.11 26.29
CA THR A 702 9.83 -11.21 27.70
C THR A 702 8.36 -10.85 27.97
N HIS A 703 7.60 -10.51 26.93
CA HIS A 703 6.23 -9.96 27.00
C HIS A 703 6.08 -8.78 27.98
N SER A 704 7.17 -8.03 28.17
CA SER A 704 7.17 -6.86 29.06
C SER A 704 7.27 -5.60 28.21
N PRO A 705 6.29 -4.69 28.28
CA PRO A 705 6.38 -3.39 27.63
C PRO A 705 7.57 -2.61 28.21
N GLY A 706 8.04 -1.64 27.47
CA GLY A 706 9.15 -0.78 27.91
C GLY A 706 9.74 0.00 26.75
N ILE A 707 10.63 0.92 27.10
CA ILE A 707 11.35 1.76 26.17
C ILE A 707 12.79 1.26 26.07
N SER A 708 13.28 1.13 24.84
CA SER A 708 14.68 0.93 24.48
C SER A 708 15.12 2.06 23.56
N CYS A 709 16.40 2.13 23.19
CA CYS A 709 16.91 3.19 22.36
C CYS A 709 17.75 2.64 21.22
N LEU A 710 17.44 3.07 19.98
CA LEU A 710 18.29 2.87 18.80
C LEU A 710 19.24 4.06 18.66
N LYS A 711 20.54 3.79 18.55
CA LYS A 711 21.56 4.81 18.30
C LYS A 711 22.11 4.65 16.89
N ASP A 712 22.03 5.71 16.10
CA ASP A 712 22.61 5.73 14.74
C ASP A 712 24.12 6.00 14.76
N ARG A 713 24.75 6.00 13.57
CA ARG A 713 26.17 6.27 13.35
C ARG A 713 26.62 7.70 13.76
N PHE A 714 25.68 8.64 13.89
CA PHE A 714 25.92 10.01 14.32
C PHE A 714 25.69 10.22 15.82
N GLY A 715 25.40 9.15 16.55
CA GLY A 715 25.10 9.22 17.97
C GLY A 715 23.69 9.66 18.32
N LYS A 716 22.81 9.90 17.33
CA LYS A 716 21.41 10.26 17.54
C LYS A 716 20.65 9.07 18.14
N GLN A 717 19.81 9.35 19.13
CA GLN A 717 19.09 8.36 19.90
C GLN A 717 17.60 8.40 19.55
N PHE A 718 17.09 7.29 19.02
CA PHE A 718 15.68 7.09 18.68
C PHE A 718 15.02 6.22 19.75
N PRO A 719 14.15 6.76 20.60
CA PRO A 719 13.40 5.94 21.54
C PRO A 719 12.51 4.92 20.82
N VAL A 720 12.43 3.72 21.39
CA VAL A 720 11.61 2.63 20.84
C VAL A 720 10.73 2.06 21.93
N ARG A 721 9.42 2.19 21.76
CA ARG A 721 8.43 1.58 22.65
C ARG A 721 8.04 0.20 22.12
N ASN A 722 8.01 -0.79 23.03
CA ASN A 722 7.45 -2.10 22.73
C ASN A 722 5.99 -2.14 23.13
N VAL A 723 5.08 -2.21 22.16
CA VAL A 723 3.64 -2.42 22.39
C VAL A 723 3.38 -3.92 22.39
N CYS A 724 3.44 -4.53 23.57
CA CYS A 724 3.45 -6.00 23.70
C CYS A 724 2.06 -6.62 23.50
N GLU A 725 0.98 -5.89 23.80
CA GLU A 725 -0.40 -6.37 23.59
C GLU A 725 -0.69 -6.68 22.12
N ASP A 726 -0.19 -5.83 21.20
CA ASP A 726 -0.38 -5.95 19.76
C ASP A 726 0.87 -6.46 19.02
N CYS A 727 1.98 -6.68 19.76
CA CYS A 727 3.25 -7.22 19.26
C CYS A 727 3.87 -6.38 18.13
N PHE A 728 3.94 -5.05 18.30
CA PHE A 728 4.64 -4.14 17.40
C PHE A 728 5.55 -3.16 18.14
N ASN A 729 6.45 -2.50 17.42
CA ASN A 729 7.30 -1.44 17.94
C ASN A 729 6.93 -0.08 17.35
N ILE A 730 7.02 0.97 18.18
CA ILE A 730 6.97 2.38 17.76
C ILE A 730 8.37 2.94 17.90
N ILE A 731 8.93 3.48 16.83
CA ILE A 731 10.19 4.24 16.86
C ILE A 731 9.83 5.72 16.82
N TYR A 732 10.29 6.48 17.81
CA TYR A 732 10.06 7.92 17.90
C TYR A 732 11.25 8.70 17.35
N ASN A 733 11.02 9.98 17.01
CA ASN A 733 12.08 10.89 16.61
C ASN A 733 13.08 11.13 17.75
N THR A 734 14.27 11.62 17.45
CA THR A 734 15.37 11.85 18.41
C THR A 734 15.13 13.03 19.33
N THR A 735 14.30 13.98 18.93
CA THR A 735 13.94 15.18 19.65
C THR A 735 12.46 15.46 19.46
N PRO A 736 11.79 16.10 20.45
CA PRO A 736 10.39 16.44 20.31
C PRO A 736 10.18 17.52 19.24
N LEU A 737 9.06 17.45 18.52
CA LEU A 737 8.51 18.60 17.81
C LEU A 737 8.17 19.68 18.83
N SER A 738 8.49 20.94 18.53
CA SER A 738 7.93 22.07 19.25
C SER A 738 7.71 23.24 18.29
N LEU A 739 6.47 23.68 18.19
CA LEU A 739 6.05 24.86 17.43
C LEU A 739 5.71 26.03 18.36
N LEU A 740 6.25 26.02 19.57
CA LEU A 740 5.99 27.04 20.59
C LEU A 740 6.38 28.45 20.13
N HIS A 741 7.43 28.55 19.32
CA HIS A 741 7.88 29.82 18.73
C HIS A 741 7.06 30.30 17.52
N HIS A 742 6.10 29.50 17.08
CA HIS A 742 5.26 29.75 15.89
C HIS A 742 3.78 30.00 16.24
N LEU A 743 3.47 30.39 17.48
CA LEU A 743 2.07 30.55 17.93
C LEU A 743 1.28 31.56 17.11
N ALA A 744 1.94 32.62 16.58
CA ALA A 744 1.30 33.60 15.72
C ALA A 744 0.88 32.98 14.36
N GLU A 745 1.77 32.20 13.74
CA GLU A 745 1.49 31.47 12.50
C GLU A 745 0.42 30.40 12.72
N LEU A 746 0.46 29.71 13.88
CA LEU A 746 -0.57 28.72 14.25
C LEU A 746 -1.95 29.35 14.38
N ARG A 747 -2.05 30.53 15.00
CA ARG A 747 -3.31 31.29 15.07
C ARG A 747 -3.81 31.71 13.68
N ALA A 748 -2.89 32.08 12.78
CA ALA A 748 -3.24 32.45 11.40
C ALA A 748 -3.83 31.29 10.57
N LEU A 749 -3.56 30.03 10.93
CA LEU A 749 -4.17 28.84 10.32
C LEU A 749 -5.60 28.59 10.83
N GLN A 750 -6.02 29.20 11.93
CA GLN A 750 -7.34 29.07 12.55
C GLN A 750 -7.76 27.59 12.79
N PRO A 751 -6.89 26.71 13.35
CA PRO A 751 -7.30 25.36 13.69
C PRO A 751 -8.31 25.37 14.84
N ALA A 752 -9.17 24.36 14.92
CA ALA A 752 -10.10 24.19 16.05
C ALA A 752 -9.34 23.89 17.36
N GLY A 753 -8.23 23.19 17.27
CA GLY A 753 -7.39 22.84 18.42
C GLY A 753 -5.93 22.69 18.08
N ILE A 754 -5.08 22.85 19.09
CA ILE A 754 -3.67 22.48 19.07
C ILE A 754 -3.46 21.30 20.03
N ARG A 755 -2.67 20.32 19.61
CA ARG A 755 -2.43 19.11 20.38
C ARG A 755 -0.96 19.01 20.85
N LEU A 756 -0.80 18.76 22.15
CA LEU A 756 0.45 18.28 22.74
C LEU A 756 0.36 16.76 22.85
N SER A 757 1.26 16.06 22.17
CA SER A 757 1.28 14.60 22.13
C SER A 757 2.41 14.08 23.03
N PHE A 758 2.10 13.80 24.29
CA PHE A 758 3.06 13.19 25.22
C PHE A 758 3.16 11.69 24.97
N THR A 759 4.39 11.20 24.95
CA THR A 759 4.69 9.80 24.57
C THR A 759 5.65 9.14 25.56
N ILE A 760 6.92 9.58 25.59
CA ILE A 760 7.97 9.00 26.42
C ILE A 760 8.31 9.86 27.65
N GLU A 761 7.76 11.05 27.71
CA GLU A 761 7.99 12.02 28.78
C GLU A 761 7.47 11.50 30.12
N GLY A 762 8.20 11.78 31.19
CA GLY A 762 7.72 11.55 32.57
C GLY A 762 6.75 12.65 33.02
N ARG A 763 6.21 12.51 34.24
CA ARG A 763 5.27 13.46 34.79
C ARG A 763 5.84 14.88 34.89
N GLU A 764 7.04 15.05 35.47
CA GLU A 764 7.69 16.34 35.66
C GLU A 764 7.95 17.05 34.33
N GLU A 765 8.42 16.31 33.31
CA GLU A 765 8.64 16.84 31.97
C GLU A 765 7.33 17.25 31.30
N THR A 766 6.27 16.46 31.49
CA THR A 766 4.91 16.80 31.00
C THR A 766 4.41 18.10 31.61
N GLU A 767 4.48 18.23 32.94
CA GLU A 767 4.08 19.44 33.67
C GLU A 767 4.88 20.67 33.24
N TYR A 768 6.20 20.52 33.04
CA TYR A 768 7.08 21.57 32.52
C TYR A 768 6.65 22.06 31.14
N VAL A 769 6.38 21.14 30.22
CA VAL A 769 5.95 21.47 28.85
C VAL A 769 4.61 22.19 28.86
N LEU A 770 3.64 21.74 29.65
CA LEU A 770 2.34 22.38 29.82
C LEU A 770 2.52 23.83 30.30
N GLU A 771 3.37 24.06 31.29
CA GLU A 771 3.65 25.39 31.80
C GLU A 771 4.34 26.29 30.75
N CYS A 772 5.25 25.76 29.96
CA CYS A 772 5.87 26.49 28.85
C CYS A 772 4.81 26.98 27.84
N TYR A 773 3.85 26.10 27.45
CA TYR A 773 2.75 26.49 26.55
C TYR A 773 1.79 27.50 27.19
N ARG A 774 1.54 27.40 28.49
CA ARG A 774 0.73 28.37 29.23
C ARG A 774 1.38 29.77 29.21
N LYS A 775 2.68 29.85 29.49
CA LYS A 775 3.46 31.12 29.46
C LYS A 775 3.50 31.69 28.06
N ALA A 776 3.81 30.89 27.04
CA ALA A 776 3.90 31.36 25.66
C ALA A 776 2.55 31.81 25.08
N SER A 777 1.44 31.31 25.63
CA SER A 777 0.08 31.70 25.20
C SER A 777 -0.41 32.95 25.89
N SER A 778 0.26 33.45 26.95
CA SER A 778 -0.06 34.71 27.60
C SER A 778 0.43 35.91 26.76
N SER A 779 -0.24 37.06 26.90
CA SER A 779 0.09 38.30 26.19
C SER A 779 1.46 38.86 26.53
N ASP A 780 2.05 38.44 27.63
CA ASP A 780 3.31 38.98 28.21
C ASP A 780 4.53 38.08 27.90
N ALA A 781 4.38 37.11 26.95
CA ALA A 781 5.49 36.22 26.62
C ALA A 781 6.65 36.98 25.95
N PRO A 782 7.87 36.93 26.52
CA PRO A 782 9.01 37.63 25.92
C PRO A 782 9.36 37.02 24.55
N SER A 783 9.57 37.87 23.56
CA SER A 783 10.02 37.45 22.24
C SER A 783 11.43 36.85 22.34
N GLY A 784 11.64 35.57 21.97
CA GLY A 784 12.94 34.92 21.90
C GLY A 784 13.33 34.07 23.12
N GLU A 785 12.42 33.83 24.07
CA GLU A 785 12.70 32.91 25.18
C GLU A 785 12.93 31.48 24.66
N LYS A 786 14.01 30.84 25.14
CA LYS A 786 14.34 29.46 24.79
C LYS A 786 13.69 28.50 25.79
N TYR A 787 12.57 27.90 25.43
CA TYR A 787 11.82 27.00 26.31
C TYR A 787 12.40 25.58 26.40
N PHE A 788 13.12 25.12 25.39
CA PHE A 788 13.69 23.77 25.32
C PHE A 788 15.15 23.81 24.88
N GLU A 789 15.98 22.94 25.46
CA GLU A 789 17.39 22.80 25.06
C GLU A 789 17.53 22.18 23.68
N ALA A 790 16.70 21.13 23.39
CA ALA A 790 16.69 20.40 22.11
C ALA A 790 15.27 20.17 21.64
N TYR A 791 14.95 20.65 20.45
CA TYR A 791 13.66 20.42 19.78
C TYR A 791 13.82 20.51 18.25
N THR A 792 12.77 20.13 17.52
CA THR A 792 12.69 20.32 16.06
C THR A 792 11.38 21.02 15.69
N ASN A 793 11.40 21.83 14.63
CA ASN A 793 10.17 22.34 14.02
C ASN A 793 9.51 21.33 13.07
N GLY A 794 10.02 20.10 13.02
CA GLY A 794 9.54 19.11 12.07
C GLY A 794 9.64 19.60 10.63
N HIS A 795 8.54 19.50 9.89
CA HIS A 795 8.44 19.98 8.51
C HIS A 795 7.80 21.37 8.38
N PHE A 796 7.40 22.00 9.48
CA PHE A 796 6.65 23.25 9.48
C PHE A 796 7.30 24.38 8.67
N ASN A 797 8.64 24.46 8.68
CA ASN A 797 9.39 25.48 7.93
C ASN A 797 9.76 25.04 6.51
N ARG A 798 10.02 23.75 6.26
CA ARG A 798 10.62 23.28 5.00
C ARG A 798 9.70 22.39 4.17
N GLY A 799 8.80 21.65 4.83
CA GLY A 799 8.00 20.61 4.18
C GLY A 799 8.83 19.38 3.80
N VAL A 800 8.27 18.53 2.97
CA VAL A 800 8.92 17.35 2.39
C VAL A 800 8.93 17.43 0.88
N GLU A 801 9.98 16.80 0.30
CA GLU A 801 10.08 16.57 -1.14
C GLU A 801 9.07 15.51 -1.61
#